data_6f2fd151e193e5fe3603e0c4119c5405
#
_entry.id   6f2fd151e193e5fe3603e0c4119c5405
#
_cell.length_a   1.000
_cell.length_b   1.000
_cell.length_c   1.000
_cell.angle_alpha   90.00
_cell.angle_beta   90.00
_cell.angle_gamma   90.00
#
_symmetry.space_group_name_H-M   'P 1'
#
loop_
_entity.id
_entity.type
_entity.pdbx_description
1 polymer ?
#
loop_
_entity_poly.entity_id
_entity_poly.type
_entity_poly.pdbx_seq_one_letter_code
_entity_poly.pdbx_strand_id
1 'polypeptide(L)'
;MTYWKLICRSLLHFWRTHLAVLLGVATGTAVLTGALVVGDSVRGSLRHLALDRLGRIDHVVLADRFFDATRADNLQPALAVPATLVRATIEQAGPKQRLRAGNVTLLAVNAKFNELGHSGPNLPLADDAIALNAPLAEALSAKVDDELIVRVGQPGQIPADSPLGRKSETSRSRRFRVKQIIPATGLGAFALRPNQQFPLNAYVSPAAIDAMLQTSGQANAIFVAGAKATADQLLADLQLTLADLGLMYEVAPTGYGNLSSTRMLIEPPAARAAEQALTKAGYIVQPTLTYLANYILAGDGKAKIPYSTVTAIDLVDDAPLGHFTTADGETITALADDEIVLNRWAANDMADQGVTLSPGDEIVLEYFEPESTHGTVRERTAKFRLKAVAEMTPVVADRHFTPELPGVTDQASIANWDPPFPYDDRRVRSSKPNDQDEAYWDEYKATPKAFVSLSAGRKLWSSRFGDTTTLRFAKAKAEGEDDRNLLTSAVSLLPSAFNPQELGYQVLPVRNWGLAAAAGTTPFNALFFGFSLFLMIAAVLLVLLLFRLVVESRISQLGLLAALGLRERAIGRVLLGEGAIIAALGGIVGCAAGVGYAWLMLVGLQTVWLDAIRTPFLQLYVHPVSLLAGAASGVIISIATIAWALRQLRGKSPQKLLGGTWDDSLSLPGANQVRSSRIRYSIASFLLLAAGGAMFWGRQGLSSEAQAGAFFGAGALALTAALIALAAKLRSMAPRNNAWQRLPLVQLALRSATRNVRRSVLSVGLIAVATFLLAAISAFRLDPASELAGHNSGSGGFTLWAESDQPLHYDLNVSDNRFTLGFSADEEQAMQGAKTFALRMQPGDDASCLNLYQTSQPRAIGVPASMIERGGFAWSAHLPLSTADESAWTLLATNQAATSAEPVPIILDANTATYSLHKQLGDTLTLLDGGSRPFNCRIVGLLRNSIFQGDVLMSEANFLRHFPESSGFRLFLVDTATKSVEQVRQALETALGDYGL
;
A
#
# COMPACT_ATOMS: atom_id res chain seq x y z
N MET A 1 35.98 58.56 -22.61
CA MET A 1 35.99 57.09 -22.32
C MET A 1 34.56 56.60 -22.21
N THR A 2 34.20 55.56 -22.95
CA THR A 2 32.87 54.96 -22.78
C THR A 2 32.79 54.22 -21.47
N TYR A 3 31.63 54.18 -20.83
CA TYR A 3 31.42 53.44 -19.57
C TYR A 3 31.88 51.97 -19.69
N TRP A 4 31.67 51.33 -20.84
CA TRP A 4 32.06 49.94 -21.12
C TRP A 4 33.60 49.75 -21.04
N LYS A 5 34.38 50.62 -21.65
CA LYS A 5 35.85 50.58 -21.54
C LYS A 5 36.35 50.72 -20.11
N LEU A 6 35.67 51.57 -19.31
CA LEU A 6 35.99 51.74 -17.89
C LEU A 6 35.68 50.47 -17.07
N ILE A 7 34.54 49.82 -17.30
CA ILE A 7 34.16 48.54 -16.66
C ILE A 7 35.18 47.44 -17.01
N CYS A 8 35.51 47.22 -18.29
CA CYS A 8 36.45 46.18 -18.69
C CYS A 8 37.85 46.33 -18.12
N ARG A 9 38.39 47.59 -18.11
CA ARG A 9 39.72 47.86 -17.55
C ARG A 9 39.69 47.69 -16.01
N SER A 10 38.63 48.05 -15.35
CA SER A 10 38.45 47.86 -13.92
C SER A 10 38.40 46.39 -13.55
N LEU A 11 37.68 45.59 -14.31
CA LEU A 11 37.60 44.11 -14.09
C LEU A 11 38.98 43.44 -14.19
N LEU A 12 39.79 43.85 -15.19
CA LEU A 12 41.15 43.31 -15.39
C LEU A 12 42.09 43.78 -14.27
N HIS A 13 42.02 45.10 -13.85
CA HIS A 13 42.93 45.65 -12.86
C HIS A 13 42.70 45.04 -11.46
N PHE A 14 41.43 44.83 -11.07
CA PHE A 14 41.06 44.31 -9.76
C PHE A 14 40.69 42.84 -9.77
N TRP A 15 41.24 42.03 -10.69
CA TRP A 15 40.82 40.66 -10.93
C TRP A 15 40.87 39.78 -9.69
N ARG A 16 41.81 39.96 -8.75
CA ARG A 16 41.92 39.17 -7.52
C ARG A 16 40.71 39.36 -6.60
N THR A 17 40.26 40.59 -6.43
CA THR A 17 39.11 40.93 -5.58
C THR A 17 37.79 40.52 -6.27
N HIS A 18 37.74 40.69 -7.61
CA HIS A 18 36.61 40.25 -8.41
C HIS A 18 36.47 38.76 -8.46
N LEU A 19 37.58 38.02 -8.49
CA LEU A 19 37.57 36.56 -8.39
C LEU A 19 36.96 36.07 -7.08
N ALA A 20 37.27 36.72 -5.96
CA ALA A 20 36.63 36.36 -4.67
C ALA A 20 35.11 36.57 -4.70
N VAL A 21 34.62 37.70 -5.27
CA VAL A 21 33.17 37.93 -5.44
C VAL A 21 32.56 36.92 -6.38
N LEU A 22 33.22 36.59 -7.50
CA LEU A 22 32.79 35.59 -8.45
C LEU A 22 32.61 34.21 -7.78
N LEU A 23 33.59 33.78 -6.96
CA LEU A 23 33.53 32.52 -6.22
C LEU A 23 32.39 32.54 -5.19
N GLY A 24 32.15 33.68 -4.53
CA GLY A 24 31.00 33.83 -3.62
C GLY A 24 29.65 33.70 -4.33
N VAL A 25 29.51 34.33 -5.50
CA VAL A 25 28.31 34.17 -6.36
C VAL A 25 28.20 32.75 -6.87
N ALA A 26 29.30 32.15 -7.32
CA ALA A 26 29.32 30.77 -7.82
C ALA A 26 28.88 29.77 -6.74
N THR A 27 29.34 29.94 -5.50
CA THR A 27 28.91 29.08 -4.36
C THR A 27 27.41 29.19 -4.12
N GLY A 28 26.86 30.41 -4.05
CA GLY A 28 25.40 30.60 -3.85
C GLY A 28 24.57 30.03 -4.99
N THR A 29 25.03 30.24 -6.23
CA THR A 29 24.35 29.67 -7.41
C THR A 29 24.48 28.13 -7.45
N ALA A 30 25.63 27.58 -7.07
CA ALA A 30 25.87 26.13 -7.04
C ALA A 30 24.92 25.42 -6.05
N VAL A 31 24.73 25.99 -4.86
CA VAL A 31 23.80 25.42 -3.87
C VAL A 31 22.36 25.42 -4.40
N LEU A 32 21.93 26.54 -4.98
CA LEU A 32 20.56 26.67 -5.51
C LEU A 32 20.33 25.73 -6.72
N THR A 33 21.24 25.75 -7.68
CA THR A 33 21.17 24.89 -8.88
C THR A 33 21.26 23.42 -8.49
N GLY A 34 22.16 23.09 -7.57
CA GLY A 34 22.33 21.72 -7.08
C GLY A 34 21.10 21.17 -6.40
N ALA A 35 20.42 21.98 -5.56
CA ALA A 35 19.15 21.59 -4.94
C ALA A 35 18.05 21.26 -5.98
N LEU A 36 17.95 22.07 -7.04
CA LEU A 36 16.99 21.82 -8.14
C LEU A 36 17.35 20.57 -8.93
N VAL A 37 18.63 20.38 -9.26
CA VAL A 37 19.13 19.22 -10.04
C VAL A 37 18.98 17.92 -9.25
N VAL A 38 19.19 17.93 -7.92
CA VAL A 38 18.92 16.74 -7.08
C VAL A 38 17.45 16.36 -7.15
N GLY A 39 16.52 17.32 -7.05
CA GLY A 39 15.09 17.06 -7.18
C GLY A 39 14.70 16.49 -8.54
N ASP A 40 15.26 17.03 -9.64
CA ASP A 40 15.04 16.50 -10.99
C ASP A 40 15.62 15.07 -11.12
N SER A 41 16.76 14.82 -10.50
CA SER A 41 17.44 13.51 -10.54
C SER A 41 16.61 12.44 -9.81
N VAL A 42 16.01 12.76 -8.68
CA VAL A 42 15.11 11.83 -7.97
C VAL A 42 13.90 11.48 -8.84
N ARG A 43 13.19 12.49 -9.37
CA ARG A 43 12.02 12.25 -10.24
C ARG A 43 12.40 11.51 -11.54
N GLY A 44 13.50 11.90 -12.17
CA GLY A 44 14.00 11.25 -13.37
C GLY A 44 14.35 9.79 -13.14
N SER A 45 14.98 9.50 -12.00
CA SER A 45 15.33 8.13 -11.61
C SER A 45 14.11 7.27 -11.30
N LEU A 46 13.11 7.80 -10.60
CA LEU A 46 11.85 7.09 -10.33
C LEU A 46 11.11 6.76 -11.63
N ARG A 47 11.03 7.73 -12.54
CA ARG A 47 10.42 7.52 -13.85
C ARG A 47 11.17 6.48 -14.67
N HIS A 48 12.48 6.55 -14.68
CA HIS A 48 13.32 5.57 -15.38
C HIS A 48 13.14 4.17 -14.80
N LEU A 49 13.16 4.04 -13.47
CA LEU A 49 12.98 2.77 -12.78
C LEU A 49 11.61 2.15 -13.09
N ALA A 50 10.53 2.94 -13.08
CA ALA A 50 9.19 2.46 -13.41
C ALA A 50 9.10 1.95 -14.86
N LEU A 51 9.67 2.69 -15.82
CA LEU A 51 9.65 2.31 -17.22
C LEU A 51 10.58 1.12 -17.53
N ASP A 52 11.74 1.06 -16.89
CA ASP A 52 12.70 -0.04 -17.03
C ASP A 52 12.09 -1.37 -16.59
N ARG A 53 11.47 -1.40 -15.40
CA ARG A 53 10.83 -2.60 -14.82
C ARG A 53 9.65 -3.12 -15.63
N LEU A 54 8.90 -2.23 -16.25
CA LEU A 54 7.73 -2.59 -17.06
C LEU A 54 8.10 -2.91 -18.51
N GLY A 55 9.27 -2.47 -18.97
CA GLY A 55 9.66 -2.62 -20.36
C GLY A 55 8.58 -2.03 -21.30
N ARG A 56 7.99 -2.87 -22.17
CA ARG A 56 6.93 -2.51 -23.11
C ARG A 56 5.52 -2.71 -22.59
N ILE A 57 5.33 -3.27 -21.38
CA ILE A 57 4.03 -3.56 -20.81
C ILE A 57 3.28 -2.25 -20.52
N ASP A 58 2.10 -2.10 -21.11
CA ASP A 58 1.21 -0.96 -20.91
C ASP A 58 0.10 -1.31 -19.93
N HIS A 59 -0.51 -2.51 -20.09
CA HIS A 59 -1.60 -3.01 -19.26
C HIS A 59 -1.28 -4.43 -18.79
N VAL A 60 -1.85 -4.79 -17.66
CA VAL A 60 -1.88 -6.18 -17.17
C VAL A 60 -3.33 -6.53 -16.89
N VAL A 61 -3.83 -7.56 -17.58
CA VAL A 61 -5.07 -8.22 -17.18
C VAL A 61 -4.71 -9.17 -16.05
N LEU A 62 -5.39 -9.08 -14.94
CA LEU A 62 -5.20 -9.93 -13.77
C LEU A 62 -6.54 -10.52 -13.34
N ALA A 63 -6.58 -11.78 -12.99
CA ALA A 63 -7.76 -12.44 -12.45
C ALA A 63 -7.44 -13.14 -11.13
N ASP A 64 -8.44 -13.24 -10.25
CA ASP A 64 -8.37 -13.99 -8.99
C ASP A 64 -8.55 -15.50 -9.18
N ARG A 65 -8.74 -15.91 -10.42
CA ARG A 65 -8.95 -17.29 -10.88
C ARG A 65 -8.10 -17.59 -12.10
N PHE A 66 -8.00 -18.86 -12.43
CA PHE A 66 -7.33 -19.31 -13.65
C PHE A 66 -8.32 -19.33 -14.82
N PHE A 67 -7.86 -18.89 -15.98
CA PHE A 67 -8.57 -18.88 -17.25
C PHE A 67 -7.69 -19.43 -18.37
N ASP A 68 -8.29 -19.80 -19.49
CA ASP A 68 -7.57 -20.35 -20.63
C ASP A 68 -6.52 -19.35 -21.17
N ALA A 69 -5.24 -19.74 -21.15
CA ALA A 69 -4.12 -18.92 -21.61
C ALA A 69 -4.24 -18.49 -23.09
N THR A 70 -4.98 -19.25 -23.92
CA THR A 70 -5.20 -18.92 -25.34
C THR A 70 -6.05 -17.67 -25.54
N ARG A 71 -6.76 -17.17 -24.48
CA ARG A 71 -7.50 -15.91 -24.54
C ARG A 71 -6.59 -14.71 -24.87
N ALA A 72 -5.31 -14.78 -24.54
CA ALA A 72 -4.34 -13.77 -24.91
C ALA A 72 -4.23 -13.56 -26.44
N ASP A 73 -4.46 -14.59 -27.25
CA ASP A 73 -4.36 -14.50 -28.71
C ASP A 73 -5.50 -13.66 -29.32
N ASN A 74 -6.61 -13.46 -28.63
CA ASN A 74 -7.73 -12.63 -29.05
C ASN A 74 -7.41 -11.11 -28.97
N LEU A 75 -6.37 -10.71 -28.25
CA LEU A 75 -5.97 -9.31 -28.10
C LEU A 75 -5.11 -8.75 -29.23
N GLN A 76 -4.96 -9.48 -30.34
CA GLN A 76 -4.20 -8.99 -31.50
C GLN A 76 -4.83 -7.71 -32.09
N PRO A 77 -4.03 -6.76 -32.60
CA PRO A 77 -2.58 -6.87 -32.90
C PRO A 77 -1.63 -6.52 -31.74
N ALA A 78 -2.11 -6.31 -30.53
CA ALA A 78 -1.24 -6.08 -29.37
C ALA A 78 -0.39 -7.32 -29.07
N LEU A 79 0.83 -7.10 -28.54
CA LEU A 79 1.62 -8.20 -27.99
C LEU A 79 1.03 -8.57 -26.62
N ALA A 80 0.36 -9.70 -26.55
CA ALA A 80 -0.22 -10.24 -25.33
C ALA A 80 0.49 -11.53 -24.92
N VAL A 81 0.96 -11.58 -23.67
CA VAL A 81 1.72 -12.71 -23.13
C VAL A 81 1.02 -13.25 -21.91
N PRO A 82 0.44 -14.46 -21.96
CA PRO A 82 -0.16 -15.09 -20.79
C PRO A 82 0.92 -15.48 -19.80
N ALA A 83 0.60 -15.36 -18.51
CA ALA A 83 1.49 -15.68 -17.40
C ALA A 83 0.71 -16.16 -16.19
N THR A 84 1.37 -16.94 -15.33
CA THR A 84 0.88 -17.21 -13.99
C THR A 84 1.69 -16.42 -12.99
N LEU A 85 1.01 -15.55 -12.23
CA LEU A 85 1.57 -14.73 -11.17
C LEU A 85 1.05 -15.24 -9.83
N VAL A 86 1.95 -15.76 -9.00
CA VAL A 86 1.59 -16.25 -7.65
C VAL A 86 2.63 -15.79 -6.64
N ARG A 87 2.20 -15.61 -5.39
CA ARG A 87 3.14 -15.40 -4.29
C ARG A 87 3.69 -16.74 -3.83
N ALA A 88 4.98 -16.76 -3.57
CA ALA A 88 5.69 -17.96 -3.14
C ALA A 88 6.61 -17.64 -1.98
N THR A 89 6.81 -18.67 -1.15
CA THR A 89 7.92 -18.75 -0.20
C THR A 89 8.96 -19.68 -0.77
N ILE A 90 10.22 -19.27 -0.78
CA ILE A 90 11.34 -20.07 -1.30
C ILE A 90 12.33 -20.34 -0.19
N GLU A 91 12.73 -21.61 -0.07
CA GLU A 91 13.66 -22.08 0.95
C GLU A 91 14.84 -22.79 0.30
N GLN A 92 16.05 -22.45 0.76
CA GLN A 92 17.25 -23.21 0.42
C GLN A 92 17.52 -24.24 1.51
N ALA A 93 17.48 -25.52 1.15
CA ALA A 93 17.79 -26.62 2.05
C ALA A 93 19.30 -26.75 2.24
N GLY A 94 19.84 -26.11 3.26
CA GLY A 94 21.25 -26.27 3.67
C GLY A 94 21.40 -27.20 4.86
N PRO A 95 22.57 -27.83 5.03
CA PRO A 95 22.82 -28.79 6.14
C PRO A 95 22.91 -28.13 7.50
N LYS A 96 23.13 -26.82 7.59
CA LYS A 96 23.35 -26.08 8.86
C LYS A 96 22.38 -24.93 9.12
N GLN A 97 21.76 -24.38 8.08
CA GLN A 97 20.85 -23.25 8.22
C GLN A 97 19.89 -23.26 7.03
N ARG A 98 18.59 -23.19 7.32
CA ARG A 98 17.55 -23.02 6.31
C ARG A 98 17.37 -21.54 6.10
N LEU A 99 17.82 -21.03 4.94
CA LEU A 99 17.54 -19.68 4.52
C LEU A 99 16.21 -19.66 3.76
N ARG A 100 15.35 -18.73 4.13
CA ARG A 100 14.00 -18.59 3.56
C ARG A 100 13.76 -17.16 3.11
N ALA A 101 13.10 -17.02 1.97
CA ALA A 101 12.62 -15.74 1.47
C ALA A 101 11.09 -15.84 1.26
N GLY A 102 10.35 -14.99 1.94
CA GLY A 102 8.92 -14.79 1.74
C GLY A 102 8.66 -13.66 0.74
N ASN A 103 7.38 -13.43 0.44
CA ASN A 103 6.91 -12.37 -0.47
C ASN A 103 7.58 -12.41 -1.85
N VAL A 104 7.92 -13.61 -2.33
CA VAL A 104 8.51 -13.81 -3.65
C VAL A 104 7.40 -13.80 -4.71
N THR A 105 7.58 -12.99 -5.76
CA THR A 105 6.72 -13.08 -6.94
C THR A 105 7.24 -14.18 -7.85
N LEU A 106 6.50 -15.29 -7.92
CA LEU A 106 6.78 -16.39 -8.82
C LEU A 106 6.03 -16.14 -10.14
N LEU A 107 6.80 -16.02 -11.23
CA LEU A 107 6.30 -15.80 -12.58
C LEU A 107 6.49 -17.07 -13.40
N ALA A 108 5.41 -17.69 -13.84
CA ALA A 108 5.48 -18.71 -14.87
C ALA A 108 5.22 -18.07 -16.23
N VAL A 109 6.21 -18.09 -17.10
CA VAL A 109 6.23 -17.32 -18.35
C VAL A 109 6.82 -18.14 -19.51
N ASN A 110 6.31 -17.90 -20.70
CA ASN A 110 6.79 -18.51 -21.94
C ASN A 110 7.84 -17.66 -22.65
N ALA A 111 8.37 -18.13 -23.79
CA ALA A 111 9.43 -17.45 -24.54
C ALA A 111 9.06 -16.04 -25.04
N LYS A 112 7.76 -15.76 -25.30
CA LYS A 112 7.30 -14.44 -25.73
C LYS A 112 7.50 -13.36 -24.65
N PHE A 113 7.68 -13.74 -23.38
CA PHE A 113 7.91 -12.79 -22.30
C PHE A 113 9.12 -11.86 -22.54
N ASN A 114 10.20 -12.38 -23.15
CA ASN A 114 11.39 -11.59 -23.44
C ASN A 114 11.19 -10.53 -24.53
N GLU A 115 10.11 -10.60 -25.30
CA GLU A 115 9.74 -9.56 -26.27
C GLU A 115 9.19 -8.29 -25.58
N LEU A 116 8.77 -8.42 -24.31
CA LEU A 116 8.25 -7.31 -23.51
C LEU A 116 9.35 -6.39 -22.97
N GLY A 117 10.61 -6.84 -22.91
CA GLY A 117 11.70 -6.03 -22.36
C GLY A 117 13.05 -6.73 -22.40
N HIS A 118 13.98 -6.22 -21.58
CA HIS A 118 15.35 -6.75 -21.47
C HIS A 118 15.62 -7.30 -20.07
N SER A 119 16.74 -8.01 -19.92
CA SER A 119 17.19 -8.60 -18.65
C SER A 119 16.20 -9.61 -18.03
N GLY A 120 15.39 -10.24 -18.85
CA GLY A 120 14.55 -11.36 -18.45
C GLY A 120 15.33 -12.68 -18.37
N PRO A 121 14.67 -13.79 -17.93
CA PRO A 121 15.28 -15.12 -17.94
C PRO A 121 15.52 -15.62 -19.34
N ASN A 122 16.54 -16.51 -19.51
CA ASN A 122 16.72 -17.23 -20.78
C ASN A 122 15.63 -18.30 -20.88
N LEU A 123 14.66 -18.11 -21.75
CA LEU A 123 13.53 -19.00 -21.97
C LEU A 123 13.71 -19.84 -23.25
N PRO A 124 13.14 -21.04 -23.32
CA PRO A 124 12.33 -21.70 -22.27
C PRO A 124 13.18 -22.29 -21.15
N LEU A 125 12.63 -22.33 -19.93
CA LEU A 125 13.20 -23.06 -18.81
C LEU A 125 12.70 -24.51 -18.80
N ALA A 126 13.53 -25.44 -18.34
CA ALA A 126 13.10 -26.81 -18.06
C ALA A 126 12.13 -26.83 -16.87
N ASP A 127 11.30 -27.88 -16.76
CA ASP A 127 10.24 -27.94 -15.75
C ASP A 127 10.73 -28.10 -14.30
N ASP A 128 11.98 -28.48 -14.12
CA ASP A 128 12.67 -28.55 -12.83
C ASP A 128 13.62 -27.37 -12.59
N ALA A 129 13.67 -26.41 -13.52
CA ALA A 129 14.57 -25.26 -13.46
C ALA A 129 13.86 -23.99 -12.97
N ILE A 130 14.61 -23.19 -12.21
CA ILE A 130 14.17 -21.87 -11.75
C ILE A 130 15.24 -20.83 -12.06
N ALA A 131 14.83 -19.65 -12.48
CA ALA A 131 15.70 -18.48 -12.58
C ALA A 131 15.33 -17.51 -11.45
N LEU A 132 16.34 -17.00 -10.75
CA LEU A 132 16.18 -16.04 -9.66
C LEU A 132 16.68 -14.67 -10.10
N ASN A 133 16.07 -13.61 -9.63
CA ASN A 133 16.74 -12.32 -9.73
C ASN A 133 17.82 -12.16 -8.64
N ALA A 134 18.77 -11.27 -8.87
CA ALA A 134 19.92 -11.09 -7.98
C ALA A 134 19.53 -10.81 -6.51
N PRO A 135 18.53 -9.95 -6.18
CA PRO A 135 18.12 -9.73 -4.79
C PRO A 135 17.59 -10.98 -4.10
N LEU A 136 16.86 -11.83 -4.82
CA LEU A 136 16.36 -13.09 -4.26
C LEU A 136 17.49 -14.10 -4.06
N ALA A 137 18.41 -14.19 -5.02
CA ALA A 137 19.58 -15.06 -4.90
C ALA A 137 20.47 -14.63 -3.72
N GLU A 138 20.63 -13.33 -3.48
CA GLU A 138 21.36 -12.78 -2.34
C GLU A 138 20.68 -13.11 -1.01
N ALA A 139 19.35 -12.89 -0.92
CA ALA A 139 18.55 -13.18 0.27
C ALA A 139 18.63 -14.67 0.68
N LEU A 140 18.66 -15.56 -0.31
CA LEU A 140 18.79 -17.00 -0.11
C LEU A 140 20.25 -17.47 -0.05
N SER A 141 21.24 -16.61 -0.32
CA SER A 141 22.63 -16.99 -0.58
C SER A 141 22.77 -18.09 -1.65
N ALA A 142 21.84 -18.13 -2.59
CA ALA A 142 21.72 -19.18 -3.61
C ALA A 142 22.69 -18.96 -4.77
N LYS A 143 23.20 -20.06 -5.30
CA LYS A 143 24.07 -20.10 -6.48
C LYS A 143 23.43 -20.92 -7.59
N VAL A 144 23.98 -20.81 -8.80
CA VAL A 144 23.57 -21.68 -9.92
C VAL A 144 23.84 -23.13 -9.50
N ASP A 145 22.91 -24.02 -9.87
CA ASP A 145 22.81 -25.44 -9.58
C ASP A 145 22.38 -25.81 -8.15
N ASP A 146 22.16 -24.84 -7.25
CA ASP A 146 21.55 -25.12 -5.95
C ASP A 146 20.12 -25.61 -6.08
N GLU A 147 19.69 -26.45 -5.12
CA GLU A 147 18.31 -26.92 -5.01
C GLU A 147 17.51 -26.05 -4.05
N LEU A 148 16.35 -25.61 -4.48
CA LEU A 148 15.42 -24.80 -3.72
C LEU A 148 14.06 -25.51 -3.61
N ILE A 149 13.39 -25.29 -2.49
CA ILE A 149 11.98 -25.70 -2.31
C ILE A 149 11.12 -24.44 -2.47
N VAL A 150 10.24 -24.49 -3.46
CA VAL A 150 9.26 -23.41 -3.72
C VAL A 150 7.91 -23.87 -3.18
N ARG A 151 7.29 -23.04 -2.34
CA ARG A 151 5.94 -23.25 -1.80
C ARG A 151 5.01 -22.16 -2.34
N VAL A 152 3.86 -22.55 -2.84
CA VAL A 152 2.79 -21.65 -3.29
C VAL A 152 1.47 -22.06 -2.66
N GLY A 153 0.59 -21.07 -2.43
CA GLY A 153 -0.77 -21.35 -2.00
C GLY A 153 -1.54 -22.08 -3.08
N GLN A 154 -2.25 -23.13 -2.72
CA GLN A 154 -3.17 -23.80 -3.61
C GLN A 154 -4.49 -23.01 -3.64
N PRO A 155 -4.95 -22.55 -4.80
CA PRO A 155 -6.28 -21.94 -4.91
C PRO A 155 -7.33 -23.00 -4.52
N GLY A 156 -8.00 -22.79 -3.40
CA GLY A 156 -9.09 -23.67 -2.97
C GLY A 156 -10.32 -23.42 -3.83
N GLN A 157 -11.03 -24.48 -4.18
CA GLN A 157 -12.34 -24.37 -4.85
C GLN A 157 -13.36 -23.72 -3.90
N ILE A 158 -13.38 -24.14 -2.63
CA ILE A 158 -14.25 -23.58 -1.58
C ILE A 158 -13.41 -22.72 -0.65
N PRO A 159 -13.82 -21.47 -0.35
CA PRO A 159 -13.10 -20.60 0.57
C PRO A 159 -12.89 -21.24 1.94
N ALA A 160 -11.68 -21.16 2.48
CA ALA A 160 -11.35 -21.82 3.76
C ALA A 160 -12.06 -21.21 4.98
N ASP A 161 -12.61 -19.99 4.88
CA ASP A 161 -13.49 -19.40 5.89
C ASP A 161 -14.91 -20.01 5.88
N SER A 162 -15.29 -20.79 4.85
CA SER A 162 -16.46 -21.66 4.90
C SER A 162 -16.17 -22.89 5.76
N PRO A 163 -17.13 -23.41 6.54
CA PRO A 163 -16.98 -24.71 7.22
C PRO A 163 -16.67 -25.85 6.26
N LEU A 164 -17.17 -25.75 5.03
CA LEU A 164 -17.00 -26.74 3.96
C LEU A 164 -15.68 -26.53 3.18
N GLY A 165 -14.84 -25.56 3.54
CA GLY A 165 -13.53 -25.31 2.94
C GLY A 165 -12.38 -25.95 3.71
N ARG A 166 -11.39 -26.53 3.01
CA ARG A 166 -10.17 -27.07 3.62
C ARG A 166 -9.34 -25.98 4.27
N LYS A 167 -8.91 -26.18 5.51
CA LYS A 167 -8.11 -25.27 6.30
C LYS A 167 -6.66 -25.69 6.45
N SER A 168 -6.37 -26.95 6.23
CA SER A 168 -5.05 -27.59 6.19
C SER A 168 -4.67 -27.93 4.75
N GLU A 169 -3.37 -28.14 4.50
CA GLU A 169 -2.83 -28.46 3.17
C GLU A 169 -3.15 -27.39 2.11
N THR A 170 -3.16 -26.14 2.53
CA THR A 170 -3.44 -24.98 1.65
C THR A 170 -2.25 -24.60 0.76
N SER A 171 -1.11 -25.29 0.88
CA SER A 171 0.09 -25.03 0.09
C SER A 171 0.59 -26.25 -0.66
N ARG A 172 1.19 -26.03 -1.81
CA ARG A 172 1.92 -27.04 -2.57
C ARG A 172 3.39 -26.67 -2.63
N SER A 173 4.25 -27.68 -2.53
CA SER A 173 5.70 -27.49 -2.60
C SER A 173 6.32 -28.33 -3.72
N ARG A 174 7.35 -27.77 -4.37
CA ARG A 174 8.13 -28.49 -5.39
C ARG A 174 9.59 -28.07 -5.30
N ARG A 175 10.48 -28.99 -5.64
CA ARG A 175 11.93 -28.72 -5.74
C ARG A 175 12.27 -28.23 -7.14
N PHE A 176 13.12 -27.22 -7.18
CA PHE A 176 13.67 -26.65 -8.40
C PHE A 176 15.18 -26.47 -8.26
N ARG A 177 15.88 -26.56 -9.41
CA ARG A 177 17.30 -26.27 -9.50
C ARG A 177 17.53 -24.89 -10.07
N VAL A 178 18.36 -24.08 -9.43
CA VAL A 178 18.71 -22.74 -9.92
C VAL A 178 19.49 -22.84 -11.21
N LYS A 179 18.91 -22.43 -12.31
CA LYS A 179 19.58 -22.47 -13.63
C LYS A 179 20.27 -21.15 -13.95
N GLN A 180 19.74 -20.05 -13.47
CA GLN A 180 20.23 -18.72 -13.79
C GLN A 180 19.94 -17.74 -12.66
N ILE A 181 20.88 -16.81 -12.45
CA ILE A 181 20.68 -15.60 -11.66
C ILE A 181 20.70 -14.43 -12.63
N ILE A 182 19.59 -13.66 -12.67
CA ILE A 182 19.39 -12.55 -13.59
C ILE A 182 19.56 -11.20 -12.88
N PRO A 183 20.05 -10.15 -13.58
CA PRO A 183 20.20 -8.83 -12.96
C PRO A 183 18.85 -8.27 -12.49
N ALA A 184 18.87 -7.43 -11.45
CA ALA A 184 17.69 -6.69 -10.96
C ALA A 184 17.44 -5.43 -11.83
N THR A 185 17.39 -5.59 -13.14
CA THR A 185 17.10 -4.53 -14.13
C THR A 185 16.10 -5.05 -15.16
N GLY A 186 15.38 -4.15 -15.82
CA GLY A 186 14.38 -4.55 -16.80
C GLY A 186 13.37 -5.53 -16.21
N LEU A 187 13.04 -6.58 -16.99
CA LEU A 187 12.09 -7.63 -16.57
C LEU A 187 12.58 -8.45 -15.36
N GLY A 188 13.89 -8.45 -15.05
CA GLY A 188 14.41 -9.08 -13.82
C GLY A 188 14.01 -8.35 -12.54
N ALA A 189 13.61 -7.09 -12.67
CA ALA A 189 13.07 -6.27 -11.56
C ALA A 189 11.57 -5.98 -11.75
N PHE A 190 10.85 -6.80 -12.52
CA PHE A 190 9.43 -6.61 -12.79
C PHE A 190 8.62 -6.46 -11.50
N ALA A 191 7.72 -5.48 -11.46
CA ALA A 191 6.78 -5.26 -10.37
C ALA A 191 5.49 -4.65 -10.93
N LEU A 192 4.35 -5.18 -10.49
CA LEU A 192 3.02 -4.64 -10.86
C LEU A 192 2.77 -3.27 -10.25
N ARG A 193 3.26 -3.04 -9.04
CA ARG A 193 3.05 -1.80 -8.28
C ARG A 193 4.33 -0.99 -8.20
N PRO A 194 4.25 0.34 -8.37
CA PRO A 194 5.41 1.21 -8.23
C PRO A 194 5.98 1.13 -6.79
N ASN A 195 7.21 0.67 -6.68
CA ASN A 195 7.96 0.63 -5.43
C ASN A 195 9.43 0.88 -5.72
N GLN A 196 10.15 1.53 -4.81
CA GLN A 196 11.59 1.72 -4.95
C GLN A 196 12.41 0.49 -4.57
N GLN A 197 11.87 -0.37 -3.71
CA GLN A 197 12.56 -1.60 -3.29
C GLN A 197 12.70 -2.55 -4.48
N PHE A 198 13.76 -3.35 -4.45
CA PHE A 198 13.92 -4.41 -5.45
C PHE A 198 12.97 -5.57 -5.11
N PRO A 199 12.09 -5.97 -6.06
CA PRO A 199 11.22 -7.11 -5.87
C PRO A 199 12.06 -8.40 -5.80
N LEU A 200 11.57 -9.37 -5.03
CA LEU A 200 12.08 -10.73 -5.03
C LEU A 200 11.32 -11.51 -6.11
N ASN A 201 11.97 -11.79 -7.23
CA ASN A 201 11.33 -12.44 -8.38
C ASN A 201 11.99 -13.79 -8.69
N ALA A 202 11.15 -14.76 -8.95
CA ALA A 202 11.55 -16.08 -9.46
C ALA A 202 10.75 -16.41 -10.73
N TYR A 203 11.39 -17.09 -11.67
CA TYR A 203 10.82 -17.41 -12.99
C TYR A 203 10.91 -18.92 -13.22
N VAL A 204 9.81 -19.50 -13.69
CA VAL A 204 9.68 -20.94 -13.99
C VAL A 204 8.97 -21.15 -15.33
N SER A 205 8.98 -22.38 -15.85
CA SER A 205 8.16 -22.73 -17.01
C SER A 205 6.67 -22.76 -16.64
N PRO A 206 5.73 -22.45 -17.57
CA PRO A 206 4.30 -22.67 -17.33
C PRO A 206 3.98 -24.11 -16.95
N ALA A 207 4.58 -25.09 -17.61
CA ALA A 207 4.36 -26.50 -17.32
C ALA A 207 4.76 -26.89 -15.87
N ALA A 208 5.76 -26.23 -15.28
CA ALA A 208 6.16 -26.47 -13.91
C ALA A 208 5.07 -26.05 -12.91
N ILE A 209 4.43 -24.93 -13.13
CA ILE A 209 3.31 -24.42 -12.30
C ILE A 209 2.04 -25.21 -12.57
N ASP A 210 1.76 -25.53 -13.82
CA ASP A 210 0.60 -26.36 -14.19
C ASP A 210 0.61 -27.70 -13.46
N ALA A 211 1.77 -28.37 -13.41
CA ALA A 211 1.94 -29.62 -12.69
C ALA A 211 1.81 -29.46 -11.15
N MET A 212 2.17 -28.27 -10.63
CA MET A 212 2.13 -27.97 -9.19
C MET A 212 0.71 -27.62 -8.73
N LEU A 213 -0.02 -26.82 -9.51
CA LEU A 213 -1.34 -26.29 -9.17
C LEU A 213 -2.50 -27.04 -9.88
N GLN A 214 -2.20 -27.97 -10.78
CA GLN A 214 -3.18 -28.69 -11.60
C GLN A 214 -3.99 -27.75 -12.53
N THR A 215 -3.31 -26.76 -13.15
CA THR A 215 -3.90 -25.70 -13.96
C THR A 215 -3.45 -25.76 -15.42
N SER A 216 -3.39 -26.96 -16.00
CA SER A 216 -2.84 -27.16 -17.35
C SER A 216 -3.42 -26.22 -18.41
N GLY A 217 -2.53 -25.44 -19.05
CA GLY A 217 -2.90 -24.51 -20.12
C GLY A 217 -3.66 -23.28 -19.66
N GLN A 218 -3.70 -23.02 -18.36
CA GLN A 218 -4.37 -21.85 -17.78
C GLN A 218 -3.35 -20.79 -17.35
N ALA A 219 -3.84 -19.56 -17.21
CA ALA A 219 -3.12 -18.40 -16.72
C ALA A 219 -4.02 -17.60 -15.79
N ASN A 220 -3.45 -16.73 -14.94
CA ASN A 220 -4.20 -15.76 -14.15
C ASN A 220 -3.81 -14.33 -14.48
N ALA A 221 -2.89 -14.13 -15.43
CA ALA A 221 -2.46 -12.82 -15.89
C ALA A 221 -2.17 -12.80 -17.39
N ILE A 222 -2.36 -11.65 -18.03
CA ILE A 222 -1.91 -11.38 -19.41
C ILE A 222 -1.17 -10.04 -19.40
N PHE A 223 0.09 -10.04 -19.81
CA PHE A 223 0.86 -8.82 -20.06
C PHE A 223 0.58 -8.31 -21.46
N VAL A 224 0.12 -7.05 -21.57
CA VAL A 224 -0.30 -6.45 -22.84
C VAL A 224 0.59 -5.24 -23.17
N ALA A 225 1.19 -5.25 -24.37
CA ALA A 225 2.01 -4.19 -24.90
C ALA A 225 1.49 -3.68 -26.23
N GLY A 226 1.48 -2.34 -26.42
CA GLY A 226 1.05 -1.70 -27.66
C GLY A 226 -0.47 -1.58 -27.84
N ALA A 227 -1.26 -1.90 -26.81
CA ALA A 227 -2.70 -1.72 -26.86
C ALA A 227 -3.09 -0.25 -26.66
N LYS A 228 -3.91 0.28 -27.54
CA LYS A 228 -4.55 1.60 -27.43
C LYS A 228 -5.99 1.51 -26.90
N ALA A 229 -6.45 0.31 -26.55
CA ALA A 229 -7.79 0.02 -26.08
C ALA A 229 -8.01 0.44 -24.63
N THR A 230 -9.26 0.75 -24.27
CA THR A 230 -9.65 0.96 -22.87
C THR A 230 -9.70 -0.35 -22.09
N ALA A 231 -9.75 -0.30 -20.76
CA ALA A 231 -9.87 -1.49 -19.92
C ALA A 231 -11.08 -2.35 -20.30
N ASP A 232 -12.24 -1.73 -20.51
CA ASP A 232 -13.48 -2.44 -20.86
C ASP A 232 -13.39 -3.09 -22.24
N GLN A 233 -12.73 -2.44 -23.21
CA GLN A 233 -12.48 -3.02 -24.52
C GLN A 233 -11.56 -4.24 -24.43
N LEU A 234 -10.46 -4.16 -23.66
CA LEU A 234 -9.56 -5.29 -23.48
C LEU A 234 -10.27 -6.50 -22.84
N LEU A 235 -11.16 -6.28 -21.87
CA LEU A 235 -11.94 -7.37 -21.26
C LEU A 235 -12.97 -7.97 -22.26
N ALA A 236 -13.61 -7.14 -23.06
CA ALA A 236 -14.53 -7.60 -24.09
C ALA A 236 -13.80 -8.41 -25.19
N ASP A 237 -12.62 -7.95 -25.61
CA ASP A 237 -11.82 -8.61 -26.64
C ASP A 237 -11.28 -10.00 -26.19
N LEU A 238 -11.16 -10.26 -24.88
CA LEU A 238 -10.75 -11.57 -24.36
C LEU A 238 -11.75 -12.68 -24.73
N GLN A 239 -13.04 -12.36 -24.94
CA GLN A 239 -14.09 -13.33 -25.24
C GLN A 239 -14.13 -14.49 -24.22
N LEU A 240 -14.24 -14.13 -22.94
CA LEU A 240 -14.26 -15.09 -21.83
C LEU A 240 -15.47 -16.03 -21.95
N THR A 241 -15.24 -17.31 -21.65
CA THR A 241 -16.30 -18.33 -21.58
C THR A 241 -16.81 -18.51 -20.15
N LEU A 242 -17.88 -19.29 -19.96
CA LEU A 242 -18.37 -19.64 -18.62
C LEU A 242 -17.28 -20.29 -17.77
N ALA A 243 -16.50 -21.20 -18.34
CA ALA A 243 -15.39 -21.85 -17.64
C ALA A 243 -14.33 -20.86 -17.17
N ASP A 244 -13.96 -19.87 -18.00
CA ASP A 244 -13.04 -18.79 -17.61
C ASP A 244 -13.59 -17.95 -16.45
N LEU A 245 -14.89 -17.84 -16.34
CA LEU A 245 -15.61 -17.15 -15.26
C LEU A 245 -15.85 -18.04 -14.03
N GLY A 246 -15.34 -19.29 -14.02
CA GLY A 246 -15.52 -20.24 -12.93
C GLY A 246 -16.94 -20.82 -12.84
N LEU A 247 -17.70 -20.76 -13.94
CA LEU A 247 -19.06 -21.26 -14.03
C LEU A 247 -19.08 -22.55 -14.86
N MET A 248 -19.88 -23.50 -14.41
CA MET A 248 -20.12 -24.77 -15.08
C MET A 248 -21.56 -24.83 -15.57
N TYR A 249 -21.74 -25.42 -16.72
CA TYR A 249 -23.07 -25.65 -17.30
C TYR A 249 -23.28 -27.11 -17.67
N GLU A 250 -24.41 -27.61 -17.29
CA GLU A 250 -24.78 -28.98 -17.55
C GLU A 250 -26.26 -29.09 -17.97
N VAL A 251 -26.59 -30.03 -18.83
CA VAL A 251 -27.97 -30.35 -19.19
C VAL A 251 -28.41 -31.54 -18.39
N ALA A 252 -29.39 -31.36 -17.52
CA ALA A 252 -29.94 -32.46 -16.73
C ALA A 252 -30.68 -33.46 -17.59
N PRO A 253 -30.70 -34.76 -17.24
CA PRO A 253 -31.40 -35.80 -17.96
C PRO A 253 -32.90 -35.54 -18.10
N THR A 254 -33.47 -34.75 -17.18
CA THR A 254 -34.89 -34.34 -17.19
C THR A 254 -35.18 -33.22 -18.18
N GLY A 255 -34.17 -32.62 -18.84
CA GLY A 255 -34.36 -31.67 -19.96
C GLY A 255 -34.32 -30.19 -19.52
N TYR A 256 -33.67 -29.86 -18.41
CA TYR A 256 -33.43 -28.46 -18.01
C TYR A 256 -31.92 -28.16 -18.00
N GLY A 257 -31.56 -26.86 -18.08
CA GLY A 257 -30.18 -26.40 -17.92
C GLY A 257 -29.85 -26.11 -16.46
N ASN A 258 -28.67 -26.50 -16.02
CA ASN A 258 -28.14 -26.27 -14.69
C ASN A 258 -26.85 -25.48 -14.76
N LEU A 259 -26.85 -24.28 -14.23
CA LEU A 259 -25.65 -23.43 -14.06
C LEU A 259 -25.18 -23.51 -12.61
N SER A 260 -23.91 -23.86 -12.41
CA SER A 260 -23.27 -24.00 -11.11
C SER A 260 -21.91 -23.32 -11.11
N SER A 261 -21.23 -23.29 -9.96
CA SER A 261 -19.90 -22.70 -9.80
C SER A 261 -18.88 -23.73 -9.36
N THR A 262 -17.65 -23.61 -9.86
CA THR A 262 -16.50 -24.39 -9.38
C THR A 262 -16.15 -24.10 -7.92
N ARG A 263 -16.68 -22.99 -7.35
CA ARG A 263 -16.50 -22.55 -5.96
C ARG A 263 -17.68 -22.93 -5.05
N MET A 264 -18.53 -23.87 -5.45
CA MET A 264 -19.75 -24.31 -4.77
C MET A 264 -20.88 -23.27 -4.83
N LEU A 265 -20.65 -22.03 -4.46
CA LEU A 265 -21.62 -20.93 -4.53
C LEU A 265 -21.38 -20.10 -5.78
N ILE A 266 -22.45 -19.73 -6.48
CA ILE A 266 -22.39 -18.76 -7.56
C ILE A 266 -22.25 -17.37 -6.92
N GLU A 267 -21.26 -16.62 -7.34
CA GLU A 267 -21.04 -15.26 -6.84
C GLU A 267 -22.28 -14.39 -7.07
N PRO A 268 -22.67 -13.55 -6.09
CA PRO A 268 -23.92 -12.80 -6.16
C PRO A 268 -24.09 -11.92 -7.43
N PRO A 269 -23.04 -11.28 -7.99
CA PRO A 269 -23.15 -10.58 -9.25
C PRO A 269 -23.48 -11.51 -10.43
N ALA A 270 -22.82 -12.69 -10.48
CA ALA A 270 -23.07 -13.68 -11.53
C ALA A 270 -24.47 -14.28 -11.45
N ALA A 271 -24.91 -14.66 -10.24
CA ALA A 271 -26.24 -15.23 -10.04
C ALA A 271 -27.33 -14.25 -10.53
N ARG A 272 -27.24 -12.98 -10.14
CA ARG A 272 -28.21 -11.93 -10.57
C ARG A 272 -28.16 -11.67 -12.07
N ALA A 273 -26.97 -11.57 -12.66
CA ALA A 273 -26.82 -11.33 -14.10
C ALA A 273 -27.36 -12.50 -14.92
N ALA A 274 -27.08 -13.73 -14.52
CA ALA A 274 -27.58 -14.94 -15.17
C ALA A 274 -29.12 -15.02 -15.08
N GLU A 275 -29.69 -14.85 -13.90
CA GLU A 275 -31.14 -14.86 -13.67
C GLU A 275 -31.85 -13.82 -14.53
N GLN A 276 -31.34 -12.56 -14.57
CA GLN A 276 -31.91 -11.49 -15.39
C GLN A 276 -31.81 -11.79 -16.88
N ALA A 277 -30.67 -12.27 -17.35
CA ALA A 277 -30.47 -12.57 -18.77
C ALA A 277 -31.36 -13.71 -19.25
N LEU A 278 -31.43 -14.79 -18.47
CA LEU A 278 -32.30 -15.96 -18.78
C LEU A 278 -33.78 -15.60 -18.73
N THR A 279 -34.22 -14.87 -17.69
CA THR A 279 -35.62 -14.42 -17.58
C THR A 279 -36.00 -13.50 -18.74
N LYS A 280 -35.10 -12.55 -19.13
CA LYS A 280 -35.33 -11.69 -20.28
C LYS A 280 -35.42 -12.48 -21.60
N ALA A 281 -34.72 -13.57 -21.71
CA ALA A 281 -34.74 -14.48 -22.86
C ALA A 281 -35.96 -15.44 -22.85
N GLY A 282 -36.84 -15.34 -21.85
CA GLY A 282 -38.07 -16.10 -21.74
C GLY A 282 -37.89 -17.51 -21.11
N TYR A 283 -36.78 -17.72 -20.33
CA TYR A 283 -36.59 -18.92 -19.53
C TYR A 283 -37.26 -18.76 -18.16
N ILE A 284 -37.83 -19.84 -17.64
CA ILE A 284 -38.21 -19.98 -16.25
C ILE A 284 -36.93 -20.31 -15.50
N VAL A 285 -36.57 -19.50 -14.47
CA VAL A 285 -35.34 -19.65 -13.69
C VAL A 285 -35.69 -20.02 -12.26
N GLN A 286 -35.07 -21.04 -11.74
CA GLN A 286 -35.28 -21.55 -10.39
C GLN A 286 -33.93 -21.58 -9.64
N PRO A 287 -33.59 -20.54 -8.84
CA PRO A 287 -32.45 -20.54 -7.97
C PRO A 287 -32.57 -21.59 -6.86
N THR A 288 -31.49 -22.25 -6.52
CA THR A 288 -31.43 -23.17 -5.39
C THR A 288 -30.25 -22.89 -4.50
N LEU A 289 -30.39 -23.20 -3.21
CA LEU A 289 -29.31 -23.16 -2.23
C LEU A 289 -29.29 -24.47 -1.48
N THR A 290 -28.32 -25.33 -1.80
CA THR A 290 -28.13 -26.63 -1.14
C THR A 290 -27.06 -26.54 -0.08
N TYR A 291 -27.35 -27.01 1.11
CA TYR A 291 -26.43 -27.02 2.24
C TYR A 291 -26.41 -28.37 2.92
N LEU A 292 -25.35 -28.65 3.71
CA LEU A 292 -25.20 -29.92 4.42
C LEU A 292 -25.75 -29.78 5.84
N ALA A 293 -26.72 -30.57 6.22
CA ALA A 293 -27.15 -30.78 7.58
C ALA A 293 -26.30 -31.88 8.24
N ASN A 294 -25.79 -31.64 9.44
CA ASN A 294 -25.09 -32.63 10.27
C ASN A 294 -26.04 -33.73 10.72
N TYR A 295 -27.28 -33.32 11.06
CA TYR A 295 -28.40 -34.22 11.34
C TYR A 295 -29.73 -33.61 10.88
N ILE A 296 -30.61 -34.51 10.41
CA ILE A 296 -32.06 -34.28 10.33
C ILE A 296 -32.68 -35.07 11.47
N LEU A 297 -33.35 -34.44 12.42
CA LEU A 297 -33.87 -35.01 13.63
C LEU A 297 -35.40 -34.96 13.67
N ALA A 298 -36.03 -35.99 14.19
CA ALA A 298 -37.46 -36.02 14.45
C ALA A 298 -37.80 -36.75 15.77
N GLY A 299 -39.01 -36.51 16.30
CA GLY A 299 -39.49 -37.19 17.49
C GLY A 299 -38.61 -36.87 18.74
N ASP A 300 -38.33 -35.62 19.02
CA ASP A 300 -37.43 -35.18 20.08
C ASP A 300 -36.01 -35.81 20.00
N GLY A 301 -35.52 -36.00 18.80
CA GLY A 301 -34.19 -36.57 18.55
C GLY A 301 -34.09 -38.11 18.64
N LYS A 302 -35.23 -38.83 18.67
CA LYS A 302 -35.26 -40.29 18.66
C LYS A 302 -34.85 -40.85 17.31
N ALA A 303 -35.28 -40.22 16.24
CA ALA A 303 -34.87 -40.57 14.86
C ALA A 303 -33.87 -39.51 14.37
N LYS A 304 -32.77 -40.03 13.73
CA LYS A 304 -31.64 -39.21 13.26
C LYS A 304 -31.14 -39.67 11.93
N ILE A 305 -31.00 -38.78 10.97
CA ILE A 305 -30.37 -39.02 9.67
C ILE A 305 -29.12 -38.15 9.59
N PRO A 306 -27.89 -38.73 9.56
CA PRO A 306 -26.68 -37.97 9.57
C PRO A 306 -26.31 -37.40 8.17
N TYR A 307 -25.50 -36.41 8.13
CA TYR A 307 -24.81 -35.83 6.98
C TYR A 307 -25.63 -35.81 5.70
N SER A 308 -26.72 -35.08 5.71
CA SER A 308 -27.70 -35.04 4.63
C SER A 308 -27.75 -33.71 3.94
N THR A 309 -27.81 -33.70 2.62
CA THR A 309 -28.04 -32.43 1.90
C THR A 309 -29.48 -31.99 2.04
N VAL A 310 -29.68 -30.70 2.23
CA VAL A 310 -30.97 -30.02 2.29
C VAL A 310 -30.95 -28.91 1.26
N THR A 311 -31.97 -28.85 0.39
CA THR A 311 -32.07 -27.84 -0.66
C THR A 311 -33.14 -26.81 -0.33
N ALA A 312 -32.77 -25.57 -0.36
CA ALA A 312 -33.71 -24.44 -0.34
C ALA A 312 -34.11 -24.09 -1.78
N ILE A 313 -35.41 -24.03 -2.01
CA ILE A 313 -35.99 -23.90 -3.36
C ILE A 313 -37.40 -23.31 -3.31
N ASP A 314 -37.75 -22.51 -4.31
CA ASP A 314 -39.14 -22.13 -4.57
C ASP A 314 -39.68 -23.07 -5.64
N LEU A 315 -40.73 -23.80 -5.31
CA LEU A 315 -41.34 -24.80 -6.18
C LEU A 315 -42.01 -24.12 -7.38
N VAL A 316 -41.85 -24.69 -8.56
CA VAL A 316 -42.47 -24.24 -9.81
C VAL A 316 -43.25 -25.40 -10.42
N ASP A 317 -44.34 -25.08 -11.07
CA ASP A 317 -45.27 -26.07 -11.61
C ASP A 317 -44.95 -26.45 -13.07
N ASP A 318 -43.94 -25.81 -13.64
CA ASP A 318 -43.62 -25.96 -15.05
C ASP A 318 -42.63 -27.08 -15.31
N ALA A 319 -42.99 -28.02 -16.19
CA ALA A 319 -42.05 -29.03 -16.70
C ALA A 319 -40.98 -28.35 -17.59
N PRO A 320 -39.70 -28.80 -17.56
CA PRO A 320 -39.17 -30.00 -16.90
C PRO A 320 -38.66 -29.79 -15.48
N LEU A 321 -38.77 -28.60 -14.92
CA LEU A 321 -38.37 -28.31 -13.53
C LEU A 321 -39.28 -29.08 -12.56
N GLY A 322 -40.56 -29.12 -12.82
CA GLY A 322 -41.55 -30.00 -12.23
C GLY A 322 -41.93 -29.67 -10.79
N HIS A 323 -42.96 -30.30 -10.33
CA HIS A 323 -43.52 -30.20 -8.98
C HIS A 323 -43.22 -31.45 -8.16
N PHE A 324 -43.29 -31.34 -6.86
CA PHE A 324 -43.19 -32.46 -5.93
C PHE A 324 -44.57 -33.04 -5.69
N THR A 325 -44.69 -34.36 -5.63
CA THR A 325 -45.95 -35.07 -5.37
C THR A 325 -45.85 -35.91 -4.10
N THR A 326 -46.96 -36.00 -3.36
CA THR A 326 -47.08 -36.93 -2.23
C THR A 326 -47.45 -38.33 -2.75
N ALA A 327 -47.47 -39.33 -1.88
CA ALA A 327 -47.94 -40.69 -2.20
C ALA A 327 -49.40 -40.74 -2.73
N ASP A 328 -50.21 -39.82 -2.26
CA ASP A 328 -51.63 -39.74 -2.69
C ASP A 328 -51.81 -39.00 -4.01
N GLY A 329 -50.71 -38.55 -4.63
CA GLY A 329 -50.68 -37.81 -5.88
C GLY A 329 -51.00 -36.32 -5.74
N GLU A 330 -51.08 -35.78 -4.54
CA GLU A 330 -51.23 -34.35 -4.31
C GLU A 330 -49.96 -33.57 -4.66
N THR A 331 -50.11 -32.44 -5.37
CA THR A 331 -49.00 -31.59 -5.73
C THR A 331 -48.64 -30.65 -4.59
N ILE A 332 -47.36 -30.58 -4.22
CA ILE A 332 -46.83 -29.61 -3.27
C ILE A 332 -46.44 -28.38 -4.06
N THR A 333 -47.17 -27.26 -3.91
CA THR A 333 -47.04 -26.06 -4.75
C THR A 333 -46.17 -24.96 -4.16
N ALA A 334 -46.06 -24.88 -2.83
CA ALA A 334 -45.29 -23.85 -2.15
C ALA A 334 -44.84 -24.31 -0.77
N LEU A 335 -43.80 -23.68 -0.22
CA LEU A 335 -43.25 -23.86 1.12
C LEU A 335 -43.23 -22.52 1.87
N ALA A 336 -43.82 -22.51 3.08
CA ALA A 336 -43.61 -21.39 4.00
C ALA A 336 -42.24 -21.45 4.65
N ASP A 337 -41.75 -20.34 5.23
CA ASP A 337 -40.40 -20.26 5.81
C ASP A 337 -40.18 -21.18 7.00
N ASP A 338 -41.25 -21.65 7.64
CA ASP A 338 -41.20 -22.59 8.77
C ASP A 338 -41.61 -24.01 8.39
N GLU A 339 -41.75 -24.28 7.09
CA GLU A 339 -42.14 -25.61 6.58
C GLU A 339 -40.99 -26.33 5.91
N ILE A 340 -41.00 -27.67 6.02
CA ILE A 340 -40.01 -28.59 5.41
C ILE A 340 -40.77 -29.74 4.72
N VAL A 341 -40.25 -30.18 3.59
CA VAL A 341 -40.65 -31.40 2.90
C VAL A 341 -39.51 -32.39 3.02
N LEU A 342 -39.79 -33.60 3.45
CA LEU A 342 -38.86 -34.74 3.42
C LEU A 342 -39.11 -35.57 2.20
N ASN A 343 -38.07 -36.19 1.63
CA ASN A 343 -38.23 -37.22 0.61
C ASN A 343 -38.75 -38.52 1.25
N ARG A 344 -39.36 -39.41 0.45
CA ARG A 344 -39.97 -40.67 0.93
C ARG A 344 -38.94 -41.56 1.65
N TRP A 345 -37.69 -41.59 1.19
CA TRP A 345 -36.66 -42.40 1.82
C TRP A 345 -36.39 -41.89 3.27
N ALA A 346 -36.24 -40.61 3.46
CA ALA A 346 -35.98 -40.03 4.79
C ALA A 346 -37.14 -40.29 5.77
N ALA A 347 -38.40 -40.21 5.30
CA ALA A 347 -39.55 -40.50 6.12
C ALA A 347 -39.62 -41.99 6.50
N ASN A 348 -39.28 -42.88 5.59
CA ASN A 348 -39.23 -44.36 5.86
C ASN A 348 -38.13 -44.70 6.84
N ASP A 349 -36.91 -44.13 6.68
CA ASP A 349 -35.79 -44.36 7.59
C ASP A 349 -36.11 -43.87 9.02
N MET A 350 -36.84 -42.77 9.17
CA MET A 350 -37.28 -42.29 10.49
C MET A 350 -38.36 -43.21 11.07
N ALA A 351 -39.23 -43.78 10.24
CA ALA A 351 -40.21 -44.75 10.67
C ALA A 351 -39.57 -46.08 11.15
N ASP A 352 -38.53 -46.55 10.46
CA ASP A 352 -37.71 -47.70 10.86
C ASP A 352 -37.01 -47.46 12.21
N GLN A 353 -36.67 -46.23 12.53
CA GLN A 353 -36.18 -45.83 13.86
C GLN A 353 -37.28 -45.62 14.90
N GLY A 354 -38.55 -45.94 14.55
CA GLY A 354 -39.69 -45.88 15.44
C GLY A 354 -40.42 -44.53 15.55
N VAL A 355 -40.17 -43.61 14.61
CA VAL A 355 -40.85 -42.31 14.51
C VAL A 355 -41.62 -42.21 13.21
N THR A 356 -42.92 -42.46 13.28
CA THR A 356 -43.82 -42.26 12.12
C THR A 356 -44.22 -40.78 12.05
N LEU A 357 -43.95 -40.16 10.91
CA LEU A 357 -44.16 -38.73 10.70
C LEU A 357 -45.53 -38.42 10.13
N SER A 358 -46.12 -37.34 10.63
CA SER A 358 -47.38 -36.75 10.13
C SER A 358 -47.19 -35.26 9.78
N PRO A 359 -47.94 -34.69 8.84
CA PRO A 359 -47.92 -33.25 8.57
C PRO A 359 -48.15 -32.46 9.87
N GLY A 360 -47.31 -31.49 10.11
CA GLY A 360 -47.28 -30.65 11.34
C GLY A 360 -46.22 -31.06 12.36
N ASP A 361 -45.61 -32.25 12.25
CA ASP A 361 -44.57 -32.69 13.18
C ASP A 361 -43.32 -31.82 13.09
N GLU A 362 -42.60 -31.62 14.22
CA GLU A 362 -41.36 -30.86 14.30
C GLU A 362 -40.19 -31.69 13.72
N ILE A 363 -39.49 -31.05 12.78
CA ILE A 363 -38.24 -31.54 12.24
C ILE A 363 -37.17 -30.53 12.61
N VAL A 364 -36.05 -31.00 13.14
CA VAL A 364 -34.90 -30.15 13.50
C VAL A 364 -33.72 -30.45 12.60
N LEU A 365 -33.17 -29.40 12.00
CA LEU A 365 -31.92 -29.46 11.24
C LEU A 365 -30.77 -28.99 12.15
N GLU A 366 -29.75 -29.82 12.27
CA GLU A 366 -28.45 -29.40 12.83
C GLU A 366 -27.48 -29.17 11.67
N TYR A 367 -26.82 -28.02 11.66
CA TYR A 367 -25.93 -27.64 10.56
C TYR A 367 -24.79 -26.75 11.07
N PHE A 368 -23.70 -26.65 10.31
CA PHE A 368 -22.63 -25.72 10.61
C PHE A 368 -23.01 -24.32 10.14
N GLU A 369 -22.67 -23.31 10.96
CA GLU A 369 -22.79 -21.88 10.59
C GLU A 369 -22.02 -21.64 9.31
N PRO A 370 -22.58 -20.91 8.29
CA PRO A 370 -22.00 -20.86 6.93
C PRO A 370 -20.65 -20.17 6.80
N GLU A 371 -20.24 -19.42 7.82
CA GLU A 371 -18.92 -18.81 7.90
C GLU A 371 -18.21 -19.20 9.21
N SER A 372 -16.94 -19.54 9.11
CA SER A 372 -16.08 -19.81 10.27
C SER A 372 -15.14 -18.64 10.54
N THR A 373 -14.94 -18.31 11.79
CA THR A 373 -13.94 -17.34 12.23
C THR A 373 -12.83 -18.07 12.96
N HIS A 374 -11.59 -17.82 12.62
CA HIS A 374 -10.41 -18.51 13.18
C HIS A 374 -10.49 -20.05 13.12
N GLY A 375 -11.08 -20.58 12.04
CA GLY A 375 -11.23 -22.01 11.85
C GLY A 375 -12.26 -22.68 12.78
N THR A 376 -12.86 -21.92 13.70
CA THR A 376 -13.87 -22.46 14.59
C THR A 376 -15.19 -22.64 13.87
N VAL A 377 -15.62 -23.89 13.78
CA VAL A 377 -16.91 -24.26 13.21
C VAL A 377 -17.94 -24.37 14.33
N ARG A 378 -19.06 -23.68 14.19
CA ARG A 378 -20.14 -23.69 15.19
C ARG A 378 -21.36 -24.42 14.63
N GLU A 379 -21.93 -25.36 15.42
CA GLU A 379 -23.21 -25.98 15.09
C GLU A 379 -24.37 -25.06 15.47
N ARG A 380 -25.37 -25.01 14.62
CA ARG A 380 -26.64 -24.33 14.80
C ARG A 380 -27.78 -25.30 14.58
N THR A 381 -28.93 -24.97 15.12
CA THR A 381 -30.17 -25.72 14.97
C THR A 381 -31.26 -24.83 14.37
N ALA A 382 -32.04 -25.39 13.46
CA ALA A 382 -33.25 -24.75 12.91
C ALA A 382 -34.43 -25.71 13.02
N LYS A 383 -35.61 -25.19 13.41
CA LYS A 383 -36.81 -25.97 13.58
C LYS A 383 -37.81 -25.66 12.48
N PHE A 384 -38.38 -26.72 11.93
CA PHE A 384 -39.38 -26.66 10.88
C PHE A 384 -40.58 -27.54 11.23
N ARG A 385 -41.72 -27.28 10.61
CA ARG A 385 -42.86 -28.13 10.63
C ARG A 385 -42.93 -28.98 9.34
N LEU A 386 -43.09 -30.28 9.45
CA LEU A 386 -43.27 -31.12 8.31
C LEU A 386 -44.53 -30.72 7.52
N LYS A 387 -44.40 -30.32 6.27
CA LYS A 387 -45.54 -30.06 5.40
C LYS A 387 -46.06 -31.31 4.76
N ALA A 388 -45.18 -32.08 4.15
CA ALA A 388 -45.51 -33.30 3.41
C ALA A 388 -44.27 -34.17 3.21
N VAL A 389 -44.50 -35.39 2.75
CA VAL A 389 -43.46 -36.31 2.29
C VAL A 389 -43.57 -36.44 0.78
N ALA A 390 -42.51 -36.08 0.08
CA ALA A 390 -42.42 -36.12 -1.38
C ALA A 390 -41.98 -37.53 -1.85
N GLU A 391 -42.65 -38.03 -2.89
CA GLU A 391 -42.23 -39.28 -3.54
C GLU A 391 -40.91 -39.13 -4.29
N MET A 392 -40.14 -40.23 -4.37
CA MET A 392 -38.86 -40.28 -5.07
C MET A 392 -39.03 -40.30 -6.60
N THR A 393 -39.67 -39.24 -7.11
CA THR A 393 -39.78 -38.97 -8.56
C THR A 393 -38.43 -38.51 -9.12
N PRO A 394 -38.18 -38.56 -10.44
CA PRO A 394 -36.97 -38.03 -11.06
C PRO A 394 -36.69 -36.56 -10.73
N VAL A 395 -37.70 -35.79 -10.40
CA VAL A 395 -37.59 -34.35 -9.99
C VAL A 395 -37.09 -34.25 -8.54
N VAL A 396 -37.55 -35.10 -7.62
CA VAL A 396 -37.14 -35.10 -6.21
C VAL A 396 -35.80 -35.79 -6.06
N ALA A 397 -35.57 -36.87 -6.78
CA ALA A 397 -34.34 -37.67 -6.76
C ALA A 397 -33.23 -37.07 -7.67
N ASP A 398 -33.28 -35.77 -7.94
CA ASP A 398 -32.34 -35.13 -8.84
C ASP A 398 -31.03 -34.79 -8.13
N ARG A 399 -29.95 -35.46 -8.55
CA ARG A 399 -28.60 -35.22 -7.98
C ARG A 399 -28.00 -33.83 -8.29
N HIS A 400 -28.47 -33.15 -9.34
CA HIS A 400 -27.99 -31.83 -9.75
C HIS A 400 -28.46 -30.71 -8.84
N PHE A 401 -29.28 -30.98 -7.82
CA PHE A 401 -29.48 -30.04 -6.71
C PHE A 401 -28.21 -29.79 -5.88
N THR A 402 -27.40 -30.83 -5.74
CA THR A 402 -26.18 -30.73 -4.93
C THR A 402 -25.00 -30.35 -5.83
N PRO A 403 -24.29 -29.25 -5.57
CA PRO A 403 -23.09 -28.90 -6.29
C PRO A 403 -21.98 -29.92 -6.04
N GLU A 404 -20.95 -29.93 -6.87
CA GLU A 404 -19.76 -30.73 -6.62
C GLU A 404 -19.08 -30.32 -5.31
N LEU A 405 -18.88 -31.32 -4.44
CA LEU A 405 -18.23 -31.17 -3.14
C LEU A 405 -17.04 -32.13 -3.09
N PRO A 406 -15.80 -31.62 -3.33
CA PRO A 406 -14.60 -32.46 -3.34
C PRO A 406 -14.41 -33.21 -2.02
N GLY A 407 -14.12 -34.51 -2.11
CA GLY A 407 -14.03 -35.44 -0.97
C GLY A 407 -15.37 -36.02 -0.51
N VAL A 408 -16.49 -35.61 -1.13
CA VAL A 408 -17.84 -36.10 -0.86
C VAL A 408 -18.47 -36.60 -2.15
N THR A 409 -18.81 -35.72 -3.08
CA THR A 409 -19.58 -36.09 -4.29
C THR A 409 -18.77 -36.92 -5.31
N ASP A 410 -17.46 -36.83 -5.25
CA ASP A 410 -16.49 -37.57 -6.06
C ASP A 410 -16.20 -39.00 -5.53
N GLN A 411 -16.72 -39.35 -4.33
CA GLN A 411 -16.46 -40.63 -3.72
C GLN A 411 -17.45 -41.69 -4.18
N ALA A 412 -16.96 -42.93 -4.38
CA ALA A 412 -17.77 -44.06 -4.77
C ALA A 412 -18.69 -44.51 -3.63
N SER A 413 -18.23 -44.47 -2.39
CA SER A 413 -18.90 -44.94 -1.16
C SER A 413 -18.86 -43.86 -0.10
N ILE A 414 -19.90 -43.80 0.76
CA ILE A 414 -19.95 -42.86 1.87
C ILE A 414 -18.89 -43.16 2.94
N ALA A 415 -18.47 -44.44 3.02
CA ALA A 415 -17.37 -44.86 3.90
C ALA A 415 -16.01 -44.30 3.50
N ASN A 416 -15.84 -43.82 2.26
CA ASN A 416 -14.61 -43.25 1.72
C ASN A 416 -14.62 -41.71 1.72
N TRP A 417 -15.59 -41.10 2.35
CA TRP A 417 -15.65 -39.65 2.41
C TRP A 417 -14.42 -39.09 3.13
N ASP A 418 -13.82 -38.09 2.53
CA ASP A 418 -12.77 -37.24 3.10
C ASP A 418 -13.19 -35.74 2.99
N PRO A 419 -14.24 -35.33 3.72
CA PRO A 419 -14.78 -34.01 3.60
C PRO A 419 -13.85 -32.97 4.23
N PRO A 420 -13.89 -31.72 3.74
CA PRO A 420 -13.08 -30.64 4.28
C PRO A 420 -13.61 -30.05 5.61
N PHE A 421 -14.69 -30.59 6.15
CA PHE A 421 -15.34 -30.15 7.40
C PHE A 421 -15.15 -31.19 8.51
N PRO A 422 -15.40 -30.84 9.79
CA PRO A 422 -15.37 -31.81 10.88
C PRO A 422 -16.35 -32.96 10.62
N TYR A 423 -15.84 -34.12 10.42
CA TYR A 423 -16.61 -35.32 10.07
C TYR A 423 -16.36 -36.44 11.12
N ASP A 424 -17.43 -37.00 11.60
CA ASP A 424 -17.40 -38.16 12.53
C ASP A 424 -18.01 -39.38 11.82
N ASP A 425 -17.16 -40.26 11.32
CA ASP A 425 -17.52 -41.48 10.59
C ASP A 425 -18.43 -42.41 11.42
N ARG A 426 -18.36 -42.36 12.76
CA ARG A 426 -19.19 -43.16 13.65
C ARG A 426 -20.68 -42.79 13.61
N ARG A 427 -21.00 -41.58 13.10
CA ARG A 427 -22.39 -41.13 12.91
C ARG A 427 -23.04 -41.80 11.71
N VAL A 428 -22.25 -42.27 10.72
CA VAL A 428 -22.71 -42.79 9.43
C VAL A 428 -22.94 -44.30 9.52
N ARG A 429 -24.10 -44.74 9.00
CA ARG A 429 -24.49 -46.11 8.94
C ARG A 429 -24.05 -46.72 7.61
N SER A 430 -22.78 -47.17 7.53
CA SER A 430 -22.14 -47.66 6.30
C SER A 430 -21.80 -49.17 6.31
N SER A 431 -22.08 -49.89 7.43
CA SER A 431 -21.68 -51.30 7.59
C SER A 431 -22.85 -52.18 8.00
N LYS A 432 -22.99 -53.33 7.32
CA LYS A 432 -24.06 -54.28 7.63
C LYS A 432 -24.00 -54.79 9.06
N PRO A 433 -25.14 -54.94 9.74
CA PRO A 433 -26.49 -54.86 9.23
C PRO A 433 -27.07 -53.41 9.23
N ASN A 434 -26.30 -52.41 9.56
CA ASN A 434 -26.72 -51.01 9.67
C ASN A 434 -26.05 -50.19 8.56
N ASP A 435 -26.52 -50.37 7.31
CA ASP A 435 -25.91 -49.78 6.11
C ASP A 435 -26.90 -48.89 5.32
N GLN A 436 -27.87 -48.29 6.01
CA GLN A 436 -28.92 -47.49 5.39
C GLN A 436 -28.39 -46.29 4.62
N ASP A 437 -27.34 -45.63 5.16
CA ASP A 437 -26.78 -44.44 4.52
C ASP A 437 -25.94 -44.79 3.29
N GLU A 438 -25.22 -45.95 3.34
CA GLU A 438 -24.51 -46.47 2.18
C GLU A 438 -25.51 -46.90 1.06
N ALA A 439 -26.61 -47.55 1.44
CA ALA A 439 -27.66 -47.94 0.48
C ALA A 439 -28.29 -46.71 -0.20
N TYR A 440 -28.52 -45.63 0.55
CA TYR A 440 -28.97 -44.36 -0.05
C TYR A 440 -27.93 -43.80 -1.02
N TRP A 441 -26.65 -43.81 -0.59
CA TRP A 441 -25.55 -43.30 -1.42
C TRP A 441 -25.39 -44.07 -2.71
N ASP A 442 -25.53 -45.39 -2.67
CA ASP A 442 -25.42 -46.25 -3.85
C ASP A 442 -26.51 -45.92 -4.89
N GLU A 443 -27.76 -45.68 -4.44
CA GLU A 443 -28.91 -45.46 -5.32
C GLU A 443 -29.07 -44.02 -5.74
N TYR A 444 -28.94 -43.07 -4.78
CA TYR A 444 -29.29 -41.68 -4.99
C TYR A 444 -28.12 -40.69 -4.89
N LYS A 445 -26.93 -41.15 -4.46
CA LYS A 445 -25.77 -40.30 -4.24
C LYS A 445 -26.07 -39.13 -3.27
N ALA A 446 -25.59 -37.90 -3.58
CA ALA A 446 -25.78 -36.72 -2.78
C ALA A 446 -27.14 -36.01 -2.98
N THR A 447 -28.15 -36.70 -3.44
CA THR A 447 -29.50 -36.17 -3.62
C THR A 447 -30.07 -35.62 -2.29
N PRO A 448 -30.77 -34.49 -2.27
CA PRO A 448 -31.32 -33.92 -1.05
C PRO A 448 -32.35 -34.81 -0.38
N LYS A 449 -32.23 -34.94 0.96
CA LYS A 449 -33.22 -35.68 1.78
C LYS A 449 -34.33 -34.79 2.29
N ALA A 450 -34.14 -33.48 2.21
CA ALA A 450 -35.13 -32.48 2.66
C ALA A 450 -35.12 -31.23 1.77
N PHE A 451 -36.27 -30.53 1.75
CA PHE A 451 -36.44 -29.28 1.01
C PHE A 451 -37.13 -28.24 1.90
N VAL A 452 -36.65 -26.99 1.83
CA VAL A 452 -37.18 -25.82 2.54
C VAL A 452 -37.43 -24.68 1.56
N SER A 453 -38.13 -23.61 1.95
CA SER A 453 -38.28 -22.43 1.08
C SER A 453 -36.91 -21.77 0.82
N LEU A 454 -36.75 -21.18 -0.38
CA LEU A 454 -35.52 -20.44 -0.73
C LEU A 454 -35.25 -19.31 0.25
N SER A 455 -36.29 -18.61 0.71
CA SER A 455 -36.19 -17.57 1.71
C SER A 455 -35.64 -18.07 3.05
N ALA A 456 -36.14 -19.21 3.55
CA ALA A 456 -35.63 -19.85 4.77
C ALA A 456 -34.15 -20.26 4.61
N GLY A 457 -33.81 -20.94 3.51
CA GLY A 457 -32.44 -21.34 3.26
C GLY A 457 -31.50 -20.16 3.18
N ARG A 458 -31.86 -19.10 2.49
CA ARG A 458 -31.06 -17.88 2.44
C ARG A 458 -30.84 -17.24 3.82
N LYS A 459 -31.85 -17.25 4.69
CA LYS A 459 -31.69 -16.74 6.06
C LYS A 459 -30.72 -17.59 6.90
N LEU A 460 -30.66 -18.89 6.67
CA LEU A 460 -29.84 -19.84 7.43
C LEU A 460 -28.41 -19.99 6.87
N TRP A 461 -28.26 -20.03 5.54
CA TRP A 461 -27.07 -20.53 4.88
C TRP A 461 -26.40 -19.54 3.95
N SER A 462 -26.92 -18.28 3.80
CA SER A 462 -26.21 -17.25 3.04
C SER A 462 -24.89 -16.90 3.70
N SER A 463 -23.90 -16.63 2.89
CA SER A 463 -22.59 -16.14 3.32
C SER A 463 -22.14 -14.99 2.42
N ARG A 464 -21.02 -14.36 2.75
CA ARG A 464 -20.40 -13.35 1.89
C ARG A 464 -19.99 -13.89 0.53
N PHE A 465 -19.86 -15.22 0.40
CA PHE A 465 -19.47 -15.89 -0.85
C PHE A 465 -20.66 -16.13 -1.78
N GLY A 466 -21.87 -16.06 -1.28
CA GLY A 466 -23.10 -16.22 -2.06
C GLY A 466 -24.28 -16.79 -1.29
N ASP A 467 -25.39 -16.87 -1.99
CA ASP A 467 -26.70 -17.37 -1.50
C ASP A 467 -27.39 -18.31 -2.49
N THR A 468 -26.64 -18.78 -3.50
CA THR A 468 -27.16 -19.63 -4.58
C THR A 468 -26.10 -20.67 -4.96
N THR A 469 -26.44 -21.95 -4.93
CA THR A 469 -25.55 -23.04 -5.36
C THR A 469 -25.72 -23.34 -6.84
N THR A 470 -26.97 -23.39 -7.32
CA THR A 470 -27.27 -23.62 -8.73
C THR A 470 -28.41 -22.74 -9.21
N LEU A 471 -28.40 -22.43 -10.51
CA LEU A 471 -29.53 -21.85 -11.23
C LEU A 471 -30.06 -22.89 -12.22
N ARG A 472 -31.22 -23.44 -11.93
CA ARG A 472 -31.93 -24.34 -12.82
C ARG A 472 -32.83 -23.54 -13.75
N PHE A 473 -32.82 -23.80 -15.03
CA PHE A 473 -33.64 -23.04 -15.98
C PHE A 473 -34.16 -23.89 -17.12
N ALA A 474 -35.38 -23.60 -17.53
CA ALA A 474 -36.07 -24.25 -18.62
C ALA A 474 -36.89 -23.26 -19.43
N LYS A 475 -37.24 -23.61 -20.64
CA LYS A 475 -38.14 -22.83 -21.45
C LYS A 475 -39.39 -23.67 -21.73
N ALA A 476 -40.58 -23.04 -21.69
CA ALA A 476 -41.79 -23.69 -22.08
C ALA A 476 -41.65 -24.18 -23.53
N LYS A 477 -41.89 -25.46 -23.77
CA LYS A 477 -41.77 -26.08 -25.10
C LYS A 477 -42.68 -25.44 -26.13
N ALA A 478 -42.08 -24.99 -27.24
CA ALA A 478 -42.82 -24.81 -28.46
C ALA A 478 -42.86 -26.17 -29.23
N GLU A 479 -43.98 -26.53 -29.80
CA GLU A 479 -44.14 -27.79 -30.58
C GLU A 479 -43.06 -27.85 -31.67
N GLY A 480 -42.13 -28.86 -31.59
CA GLY A 480 -41.10 -29.13 -32.58
C GLY A 480 -39.70 -28.63 -32.34
N GLU A 481 -39.42 -27.94 -31.21
CA GLU A 481 -38.06 -27.52 -30.84
C GLU A 481 -37.35 -28.62 -30.00
N ASP A 482 -36.07 -28.87 -30.33
CA ASP A 482 -35.18 -29.75 -29.58
C ASP A 482 -34.67 -29.07 -28.32
N ASP A 483 -34.89 -29.65 -27.14
CA ASP A 483 -34.45 -29.16 -25.83
C ASP A 483 -32.97 -28.77 -25.83
N ARG A 484 -32.13 -29.54 -26.50
CA ARG A 484 -30.66 -29.32 -26.55
C ARG A 484 -30.34 -28.00 -27.28
N ASN A 485 -31.07 -27.67 -28.36
CA ASN A 485 -30.85 -26.45 -29.13
C ASN A 485 -31.29 -25.19 -28.34
N LEU A 486 -32.40 -25.31 -27.62
CA LEU A 486 -32.89 -24.22 -26.73
C LEU A 486 -31.87 -23.94 -25.62
N LEU A 487 -31.39 -25.00 -24.97
CA LEU A 487 -30.44 -24.85 -23.88
C LEU A 487 -29.04 -24.39 -24.34
N THR A 488 -28.59 -24.81 -25.53
CA THR A 488 -27.34 -24.33 -26.15
C THR A 488 -27.47 -22.83 -26.47
N SER A 489 -28.64 -22.35 -26.89
CA SER A 489 -28.88 -20.91 -27.13
C SER A 489 -28.80 -20.10 -25.83
N ALA A 490 -29.28 -20.64 -24.70
CA ALA A 490 -29.16 -19.98 -23.39
C ALA A 490 -27.70 -19.82 -22.98
N VAL A 491 -26.87 -20.87 -23.17
CA VAL A 491 -25.45 -20.84 -22.84
C VAL A 491 -24.68 -19.79 -23.63
N SER A 492 -25.03 -19.60 -24.90
CA SER A 492 -24.38 -18.60 -25.75
C SER A 492 -24.66 -17.16 -25.35
N LEU A 493 -25.78 -16.93 -24.64
CA LEU A 493 -26.18 -15.60 -24.13
C LEU A 493 -25.45 -15.20 -22.83
N LEU A 494 -25.17 -16.21 -21.98
CA LEU A 494 -24.67 -15.95 -20.62
C LEU A 494 -23.33 -15.21 -20.56
N PRO A 495 -22.26 -15.56 -21.32
CA PRO A 495 -20.97 -14.85 -21.22
C PRO A 495 -21.08 -13.35 -21.46
N SER A 496 -21.97 -12.92 -22.36
CA SER A 496 -22.19 -11.51 -22.65
C SER A 496 -23.01 -10.76 -21.59
N ALA A 497 -23.69 -11.48 -20.71
CA ALA A 497 -24.47 -10.90 -19.63
C ALA A 497 -23.63 -10.57 -18.40
N PHE A 498 -22.46 -11.18 -18.28
CA PHE A 498 -21.59 -10.97 -17.13
C PHE A 498 -20.66 -9.78 -17.32
N ASN A 499 -20.43 -9.05 -16.24
CA ASN A 499 -19.36 -8.07 -16.16
C ASN A 499 -18.11 -8.74 -15.59
N PRO A 500 -17.03 -8.96 -16.37
CA PRO A 500 -15.85 -9.66 -15.88
C PRO A 500 -15.19 -8.95 -14.69
N GLN A 501 -15.29 -7.63 -14.57
CA GLN A 501 -14.73 -6.88 -13.44
C GLN A 501 -15.39 -7.27 -12.11
N GLU A 502 -16.71 -7.52 -12.12
CA GLU A 502 -17.44 -7.97 -10.93
C GLU A 502 -17.14 -9.42 -10.56
N LEU A 503 -16.49 -10.15 -11.46
CA LEU A 503 -16.08 -11.55 -11.31
C LEU A 503 -14.55 -11.69 -11.16
N GLY A 504 -13.88 -10.68 -10.62
CA GLY A 504 -12.47 -10.72 -10.25
C GLY A 504 -11.47 -10.43 -11.36
N TYR A 505 -11.91 -10.04 -12.57
CA TYR A 505 -11.01 -9.60 -13.64
C TYR A 505 -10.70 -8.12 -13.51
N GLN A 506 -9.43 -7.76 -13.54
CA GLN A 506 -8.95 -6.38 -13.44
C GLN A 506 -8.00 -6.06 -14.59
N VAL A 507 -8.15 -4.89 -15.19
CA VAL A 507 -7.17 -4.36 -16.15
C VAL A 507 -6.41 -3.24 -15.49
N LEU A 508 -5.16 -3.50 -15.18
CA LEU A 508 -4.27 -2.56 -14.50
C LEU A 508 -3.48 -1.76 -15.53
N PRO A 509 -3.66 -0.44 -15.66
CA PRO A 509 -2.87 0.40 -16.56
C PRO A 509 -1.49 0.71 -15.93
N VAL A 510 -0.66 -0.32 -15.78
CA VAL A 510 0.57 -0.31 -14.97
C VAL A 510 1.57 0.74 -15.41
N ARG A 511 1.68 1.03 -16.71
CA ARG A 511 2.55 2.09 -17.23
C ARG A 511 2.07 3.46 -16.79
N ASN A 512 0.77 3.74 -16.91
CA ASN A 512 0.19 5.02 -16.50
C ASN A 512 0.29 5.20 -14.98
N TRP A 513 0.04 4.14 -14.21
CA TRP A 513 0.22 4.16 -12.76
C TRP A 513 1.68 4.41 -12.38
N GLY A 514 2.63 3.70 -13.00
CA GLY A 514 4.04 3.90 -12.74
C GLY A 514 4.52 5.32 -13.04
N LEU A 515 4.06 5.90 -14.16
CA LEU A 515 4.39 7.28 -14.54
C LEU A 515 3.73 8.31 -13.62
N ALA A 516 2.48 8.11 -13.21
CA ALA A 516 1.79 9.00 -12.28
C ALA A 516 2.46 8.94 -10.90
N ALA A 517 2.72 7.74 -10.40
CA ALA A 517 3.40 7.54 -9.12
C ALA A 517 4.83 8.13 -9.09
N ALA A 518 5.54 8.12 -10.23
CA ALA A 518 6.88 8.70 -10.36
C ALA A 518 6.92 10.23 -10.21
N ALA A 519 5.76 10.92 -10.13
CA ALA A 519 5.70 12.32 -9.73
C ALA A 519 6.24 12.53 -8.30
N GLY A 520 6.21 11.48 -7.48
CA GLY A 520 6.73 11.41 -6.12
C GLY A 520 5.78 11.98 -5.06
N THR A 521 5.84 11.44 -3.85
CA THR A 521 5.06 11.89 -2.70
C THR A 521 5.60 13.18 -2.12
N THR A 522 6.92 13.28 -2.04
CA THR A 522 7.62 14.42 -1.40
C THR A 522 8.08 15.41 -2.46
N PRO A 523 7.74 16.71 -2.34
CA PRO A 523 8.30 17.73 -3.20
C PRO A 523 9.77 17.99 -2.83
N PHE A 524 10.66 17.07 -3.26
CA PHE A 524 12.10 17.13 -2.95
C PHE A 524 12.73 18.48 -3.28
N ASN A 525 12.28 19.15 -4.35
CA ASN A 525 12.75 20.48 -4.67
C ASN A 525 12.47 21.48 -3.54
N ALA A 526 11.29 21.45 -2.93
CA ALA A 526 10.92 22.30 -1.81
C ALA A 526 11.68 21.92 -0.54
N LEU A 527 11.87 20.64 -0.27
CA LEU A 527 12.64 20.15 0.88
C LEU A 527 14.11 20.61 0.79
N PHE A 528 14.77 20.33 -0.34
CA PHE A 528 16.17 20.75 -0.55
C PHE A 528 16.30 22.26 -0.61
N PHE A 529 15.33 22.98 -1.15
CA PHE A 529 15.27 24.44 -1.10
C PHE A 529 15.17 24.95 0.34
N GLY A 530 14.32 24.35 1.16
CA GLY A 530 14.18 24.69 2.58
C GLY A 530 15.48 24.49 3.36
N PHE A 531 16.14 23.35 3.22
CA PHE A 531 17.45 23.09 3.84
C PHE A 531 18.54 24.02 3.29
N SER A 532 18.48 24.35 2.01
CA SER A 532 19.44 25.25 1.36
C SER A 532 19.19 26.72 1.71
N LEU A 533 18.05 27.09 2.29
CA LEU A 533 17.70 28.49 2.59
C LEU A 533 18.77 29.16 3.46
N PHE A 534 19.25 28.51 4.51
CA PHE A 534 20.30 29.05 5.39
C PHE A 534 21.65 29.12 4.67
N LEU A 535 21.98 28.18 3.81
CA LEU A 535 23.16 28.23 2.95
C LEU A 535 23.04 29.39 1.94
N MET A 536 21.87 29.64 1.39
CA MET A 536 21.60 30.78 0.52
C MET A 536 21.78 32.11 1.27
N ILE A 537 21.27 32.20 2.50
CA ILE A 537 21.48 33.38 3.36
C ILE A 537 22.98 33.58 3.63
N ALA A 538 23.71 32.51 3.95
CA ALA A 538 25.15 32.55 4.15
C ALA A 538 25.89 33.01 2.88
N ALA A 539 25.51 32.51 1.70
CA ALA A 539 26.04 32.92 0.41
C ALA A 539 25.76 34.40 0.11
N VAL A 540 24.56 34.90 0.39
CA VAL A 540 24.20 36.32 0.25
C VAL A 540 25.05 37.20 1.19
N LEU A 541 25.23 36.78 2.44
CA LEU A 541 26.11 37.47 3.40
C LEU A 541 27.57 37.49 2.93
N LEU A 542 28.03 36.37 2.35
CA LEU A 542 29.37 36.27 1.78
C LEU A 542 29.56 37.21 0.58
N VAL A 543 28.63 37.19 -0.38
CA VAL A 543 28.65 38.11 -1.53
C VAL A 543 28.65 39.60 -1.05
N LEU A 544 27.79 39.91 -0.08
CA LEU A 544 27.70 41.26 0.49
C LEU A 544 29.04 41.67 1.16
N LEU A 545 29.63 40.76 1.94
CA LEU A 545 30.91 41.02 2.60
C LEU A 545 32.03 41.24 1.57
N LEU A 546 32.14 40.33 0.59
CA LEU A 546 33.19 40.41 -0.44
C LEU A 546 33.03 41.63 -1.32
N PHE A 547 31.81 41.91 -1.81
CA PHE A 547 31.56 43.07 -2.62
C PHE A 547 31.83 44.37 -1.85
N ARG A 548 31.51 44.42 -0.57
CA ARG A 548 31.82 45.54 0.30
C ARG A 548 33.33 45.77 0.43
N LEU A 549 34.10 44.71 0.57
CA LEU A 549 35.58 44.76 0.56
C LEU A 549 36.12 45.32 -0.74
N VAL A 550 35.52 44.93 -1.90
CA VAL A 550 35.86 45.49 -3.22
C VAL A 550 35.63 47.01 -3.24
N VAL A 551 34.48 47.46 -2.73
CA VAL A 551 34.16 48.90 -2.68
C VAL A 551 35.08 49.63 -1.69
N GLU A 552 35.34 49.07 -0.49
CA GLU A 552 36.23 49.65 0.54
C GLU A 552 37.66 49.85 0.03
N SER A 553 38.19 48.85 -0.71
CA SER A 553 39.54 48.92 -1.29
C SER A 553 39.70 50.01 -2.38
N ARG A 554 38.58 50.50 -2.90
CA ARG A 554 38.55 51.47 -4.02
C ARG A 554 37.95 52.86 -3.64
N ILE A 555 37.71 53.12 -2.36
CA ILE A 555 37.00 54.35 -1.89
C ILE A 555 37.67 55.62 -2.36
N SER A 556 38.98 55.76 -2.27
CA SER A 556 39.73 56.93 -2.73
C SER A 556 39.64 57.17 -4.23
N GLN A 557 39.59 56.09 -5.03
CA GLN A 557 39.39 56.16 -6.49
C GLN A 557 37.96 56.60 -6.84
N LEU A 558 36.95 56.12 -6.10
CA LEU A 558 35.57 56.56 -6.25
C LEU A 558 35.41 58.02 -5.86
N GLY A 559 36.13 58.47 -4.82
CA GLY A 559 36.22 59.85 -4.42
C GLY A 559 36.86 60.76 -5.50
N LEU A 560 37.91 60.29 -6.16
CA LEU A 560 38.52 60.96 -7.30
C LEU A 560 37.56 61.09 -8.50
N LEU A 561 36.86 60.05 -8.86
CA LEU A 561 35.85 60.09 -9.93
C LEU A 561 34.72 61.06 -9.61
N ALA A 562 34.27 61.13 -8.37
CA ALA A 562 33.27 62.10 -7.92
C ALA A 562 33.81 63.49 -7.95
N ALA A 563 35.10 63.76 -7.54
CA ALA A 563 35.76 65.06 -7.60
C ALA A 563 35.96 65.53 -9.05
N LEU A 564 36.15 64.65 -10.01
CA LEU A 564 36.17 64.89 -11.44
C LEU A 564 34.83 65.19 -12.07
N GLY A 565 33.74 65.22 -11.30
CA GLY A 565 32.41 65.60 -11.77
C GLY A 565 31.51 64.49 -12.20
N LEU A 566 31.89 63.19 -12.01
CA LEU A 566 30.98 62.09 -12.29
C LEU A 566 29.85 62.09 -11.22
N ARG A 567 28.62 62.07 -11.71
CA ARG A 567 27.45 61.98 -10.86
C ARG A 567 27.43 60.64 -10.09
N GLU A 568 26.94 60.61 -8.86
CA GLU A 568 26.84 59.41 -8.01
C GLU A 568 26.10 58.27 -8.74
N ARG A 569 25.06 58.61 -9.54
CA ARG A 569 24.32 57.63 -10.34
C ARG A 569 25.17 56.98 -11.45
N ALA A 570 26.17 57.70 -11.99
CA ALA A 570 27.08 57.22 -13.01
C ALA A 570 28.11 56.25 -12.39
N ILE A 571 28.69 56.62 -11.24
CA ILE A 571 29.57 55.75 -10.47
C ILE A 571 28.86 54.46 -10.04
N GLY A 572 27.62 54.59 -9.54
CA GLY A 572 26.79 53.42 -9.19
C GLY A 572 26.49 52.51 -10.37
N ARG A 573 26.24 53.08 -11.57
CA ARG A 573 26.02 52.26 -12.79
C ARG A 573 27.28 51.51 -13.24
N VAL A 574 28.47 52.11 -13.11
CA VAL A 574 29.74 51.43 -13.40
C VAL A 574 29.96 50.26 -12.46
N LEU A 575 29.84 50.48 -11.14
CA LEU A 575 30.01 49.40 -10.15
C LEU A 575 28.93 48.29 -10.26
N LEU A 576 27.67 48.67 -10.57
CA LEU A 576 26.63 47.69 -10.81
C LEU A 576 26.87 46.89 -12.10
N GLY A 577 27.40 47.56 -13.15
CA GLY A 577 27.82 46.87 -14.37
C GLY A 577 28.93 45.88 -14.17
N GLU A 578 29.98 46.25 -13.41
CA GLU A 578 31.05 45.36 -12.97
C GLU A 578 30.45 44.15 -12.21
N GLY A 579 29.60 44.43 -11.21
CA GLY A 579 28.95 43.42 -10.39
C GLY A 579 28.04 42.52 -11.20
N ALA A 580 27.32 43.06 -12.19
CA ALA A 580 26.45 42.24 -13.06
C ALA A 580 27.24 41.27 -13.95
N ILE A 581 28.39 41.70 -14.50
CA ILE A 581 29.28 40.81 -15.26
C ILE A 581 29.84 39.70 -14.37
N ILE A 582 30.31 40.08 -13.16
CA ILE A 582 30.82 39.10 -12.19
C ILE A 582 29.72 38.13 -11.77
N ALA A 583 28.50 38.62 -11.54
CA ALA A 583 27.35 37.81 -11.18
C ALA A 583 26.96 36.82 -12.33
N ALA A 584 27.01 37.29 -13.59
CA ALA A 584 26.72 36.43 -14.74
C ALA A 584 27.79 35.33 -14.91
N LEU A 585 29.09 35.71 -14.83
CA LEU A 585 30.17 34.71 -14.91
C LEU A 585 30.16 33.76 -13.71
N GLY A 586 29.92 34.30 -12.48
CA GLY A 586 29.75 33.49 -11.27
C GLY A 586 28.53 32.58 -11.35
N GLY A 587 27.46 33.03 -11.99
CA GLY A 587 26.27 32.20 -12.27
C GLY A 587 26.56 31.02 -13.17
N ILE A 588 27.31 31.23 -14.26
CA ILE A 588 27.72 30.15 -15.19
C ILE A 588 28.62 29.13 -14.47
N VAL A 589 29.66 29.60 -13.77
CA VAL A 589 30.56 28.74 -12.99
C VAL A 589 29.80 28.01 -11.87
N GLY A 590 28.90 28.73 -11.20
CA GLY A 590 28.04 28.19 -10.14
C GLY A 590 27.07 27.11 -10.66
N CYS A 591 26.54 27.29 -11.88
CA CYS A 591 25.69 26.28 -12.50
C CYS A 591 26.46 24.96 -12.75
N ALA A 592 27.66 25.05 -13.31
CA ALA A 592 28.51 23.89 -13.51
C ALA A 592 28.91 23.21 -12.18
N ALA A 593 29.30 24.02 -11.19
CA ALA A 593 29.61 23.54 -9.83
C ALA A 593 28.39 22.92 -9.15
N GLY A 594 27.17 23.46 -9.41
CA GLY A 594 25.90 22.94 -8.89
C GLY A 594 25.59 21.54 -9.41
N VAL A 595 25.85 21.27 -10.70
CA VAL A 595 25.71 19.92 -11.25
C VAL A 595 26.71 18.97 -10.59
N GLY A 596 27.98 19.40 -10.42
CA GLY A 596 29.00 18.63 -9.69
C GLY A 596 28.61 18.35 -8.24
N TYR A 597 28.02 19.34 -7.55
CA TYR A 597 27.50 19.19 -6.19
C TYR A 597 26.35 18.18 -6.14
N ALA A 598 25.38 18.28 -7.08
CA ALA A 598 24.28 17.32 -7.18
C ALA A 598 24.79 15.90 -7.42
N TRP A 599 25.75 15.73 -8.30
CA TRP A 599 26.40 14.43 -8.54
C TRP A 599 27.04 13.86 -7.27
N LEU A 600 27.80 14.70 -6.53
CA LEU A 600 28.43 14.29 -5.27
C LEU A 600 27.39 13.89 -4.21
N MET A 601 26.28 14.64 -4.12
CA MET A 601 25.17 14.29 -3.22
C MET A 601 24.53 12.94 -3.59
N LEU A 602 24.29 12.69 -4.86
CA LEU A 602 23.75 11.41 -5.33
C LEU A 602 24.70 10.24 -5.04
N VAL A 603 25.99 10.41 -5.25
CA VAL A 603 27.01 9.40 -4.87
C VAL A 603 27.01 9.16 -3.36
N GLY A 604 26.86 10.21 -2.54
CA GLY A 604 26.73 10.08 -1.10
C GLY A 604 25.48 9.29 -0.69
N LEU A 605 24.33 9.56 -1.33
CA LEU A 605 23.07 8.83 -1.10
C LEU A 605 23.16 7.36 -1.53
N GLN A 606 23.95 7.04 -2.54
CA GLN A 606 24.16 5.68 -3.03
C GLN A 606 25.19 4.87 -2.22
N THR A 607 26.04 5.53 -1.43
CA THR A 607 27.15 4.87 -0.73
C THR A 607 27.08 5.07 0.77
N VAL A 608 27.30 6.29 1.26
CA VAL A 608 27.44 6.61 2.70
C VAL A 608 26.10 6.55 3.42
N TRP A 609 25.01 6.93 2.74
CA TRP A 609 23.66 7.00 3.31
C TRP A 609 22.70 5.93 2.76
N LEU A 610 23.23 4.89 2.11
CA LEU A 610 22.44 3.82 1.50
C LEU A 610 21.52 3.13 2.51
N ASP A 611 22.03 2.84 3.70
CA ASP A 611 21.27 2.16 4.77
C ASP A 611 20.09 3.00 5.29
N ALA A 612 20.20 4.34 5.20
CA ALA A 612 19.15 5.26 5.65
C ALA A 612 18.04 5.44 4.63
N ILE A 613 18.35 5.43 3.32
CA ILE A 613 17.42 5.84 2.26
C ILE A 613 17.08 4.69 1.30
N ARG A 614 17.93 3.66 1.22
CA ARG A 614 17.77 2.48 0.35
C ARG A 614 17.50 2.82 -1.13
N THR A 615 18.24 3.79 -1.68
CA THR A 615 18.04 4.30 -3.06
C THR A 615 19.26 4.09 -3.96
N PRO A 616 19.68 2.85 -4.25
CA PRO A 616 20.87 2.60 -5.09
C PRO A 616 20.67 2.96 -6.57
N PHE A 617 19.43 3.22 -7.00
CA PHE A 617 19.03 3.42 -8.40
C PHE A 617 19.11 4.89 -8.85
N LEU A 618 19.47 5.84 -7.99
CA LEU A 618 19.48 7.26 -8.33
C LEU A 618 20.51 7.57 -9.42
N GLN A 619 20.08 8.25 -10.47
CA GLN A 619 20.93 8.70 -11.57
C GLN A 619 20.88 10.23 -11.70
N LEU A 620 21.94 10.81 -12.25
CA LEU A 620 21.97 12.25 -12.48
C LEU A 620 21.13 12.63 -13.69
N TYR A 621 20.04 13.35 -13.46
CA TYR A 621 19.21 13.95 -14.51
C TYR A 621 19.28 15.47 -14.41
N VAL A 622 19.68 16.11 -15.50
CA VAL A 622 19.83 17.55 -15.58
C VAL A 622 18.79 18.12 -16.53
N HIS A 623 17.82 18.84 -15.96
CA HIS A 623 16.79 19.48 -16.78
C HIS A 623 17.20 20.94 -17.12
N PRO A 624 17.14 21.36 -18.41
CA PRO A 624 17.56 22.71 -18.81
C PRO A 624 16.85 23.84 -18.08
N VAL A 625 15.57 23.66 -17.76
CA VAL A 625 14.76 24.65 -17.04
C VAL A 625 15.30 24.89 -15.63
N SER A 626 15.70 23.83 -14.93
CA SER A 626 16.26 23.92 -13.56
C SER A 626 17.63 24.60 -13.56
N LEU A 627 18.47 24.36 -14.58
CA LEU A 627 19.74 25.06 -14.76
C LEU A 627 19.51 26.54 -14.99
N LEU A 628 18.61 26.90 -15.91
CA LEU A 628 18.29 28.32 -16.21
C LEU A 628 17.67 29.01 -15.00
N ALA A 629 16.73 28.35 -14.29
CA ALA A 629 16.11 28.89 -13.09
C ALA A 629 17.13 29.10 -11.98
N GLY A 630 18.01 28.15 -11.73
CA GLY A 630 19.08 28.25 -10.74
C GLY A 630 20.08 29.35 -11.05
N ALA A 631 20.57 29.43 -12.29
CA ALA A 631 21.46 30.48 -12.76
C ALA A 631 20.82 31.87 -12.68
N ALA A 632 19.61 32.04 -13.21
CA ALA A 632 18.90 33.30 -13.23
C ALA A 632 18.62 33.80 -11.78
N SER A 633 18.16 32.93 -10.90
CA SER A 633 17.89 33.26 -9.50
C SER A 633 19.17 33.67 -8.77
N GLY A 634 20.26 32.90 -8.94
CA GLY A 634 21.57 33.24 -8.37
C GLY A 634 22.10 34.59 -8.83
N VAL A 635 22.01 34.87 -10.13
CA VAL A 635 22.40 36.19 -10.70
C VAL A 635 21.52 37.30 -10.19
N ILE A 636 20.20 37.14 -10.18
CA ILE A 636 19.25 38.16 -9.69
C ILE A 636 19.51 38.50 -8.21
N ILE A 637 19.65 37.46 -7.37
CA ILE A 637 19.93 37.63 -5.94
C ILE A 637 21.27 38.37 -5.73
N SER A 638 22.30 38.00 -6.50
CA SER A 638 23.62 38.65 -6.43
C SER A 638 23.56 40.09 -6.87
N ILE A 639 22.89 40.42 -7.99
CA ILE A 639 22.71 41.81 -8.47
C ILE A 639 21.91 42.63 -7.45
N ALA A 640 20.84 42.06 -6.88
CA ALA A 640 20.05 42.74 -5.85
C ALA A 640 20.89 43.01 -4.60
N THR A 641 21.73 42.07 -4.17
CA THR A 641 22.65 42.22 -3.04
C THR A 641 23.68 43.33 -3.28
N ILE A 642 24.27 43.34 -4.48
CA ILE A 642 25.24 44.36 -4.91
C ILE A 642 24.55 45.74 -4.97
N ALA A 643 23.37 45.82 -5.58
CA ALA A 643 22.60 47.06 -5.65
C ALA A 643 22.24 47.59 -4.26
N TRP A 644 21.90 46.70 -3.31
CA TRP A 644 21.65 47.07 -1.92
C TRP A 644 22.91 47.60 -1.23
N ALA A 645 24.06 46.96 -1.43
CA ALA A 645 25.34 47.42 -0.93
C ALA A 645 25.70 48.81 -1.47
N LEU A 646 25.46 49.06 -2.76
CA LEU A 646 25.72 50.36 -3.39
C LEU A 646 24.81 51.50 -2.91
N ARG A 647 23.60 51.19 -2.46
CA ARG A 647 22.68 52.19 -1.85
C ARG A 647 23.33 52.86 -0.63
N GLN A 648 24.22 52.18 0.08
CA GLN A 648 24.92 52.71 1.24
C GLN A 648 25.99 53.76 0.89
N LEU A 649 26.41 53.85 -0.37
CA LEU A 649 27.33 54.86 -0.88
C LEU A 649 26.66 56.20 -1.26
N ARG A 650 25.33 56.23 -1.42
CA ARG A 650 24.59 57.42 -1.82
C ARG A 650 24.66 58.48 -0.72
N GLY A 651 24.84 59.75 -1.15
CA GLY A 651 24.86 60.91 -0.25
C GLY A 651 26.19 61.10 0.50
N LYS A 652 27.26 60.42 0.15
CA LYS A 652 28.59 60.65 0.75
C LYS A 652 29.36 61.71 -0.02
N SER A 653 29.91 62.71 0.68
CA SER A 653 30.65 63.80 0.05
C SER A 653 31.97 63.32 -0.56
N PRO A 654 32.42 63.84 -1.73
CA PRO A 654 33.67 63.46 -2.38
C PRO A 654 34.90 63.59 -1.47
N GLN A 655 34.87 64.57 -0.57
CA GLN A 655 35.95 64.82 0.38
C GLN A 655 36.11 63.69 1.40
N LYS A 656 35.02 63.12 1.92
CA LYS A 656 35.05 61.93 2.80
C LYS A 656 35.58 60.70 2.09
N LEU A 657 35.17 60.48 0.82
CA LEU A 657 35.62 59.37 0.01
C LEU A 657 37.13 59.48 -0.32
N LEU A 658 37.65 60.64 -0.65
CA LEU A 658 39.08 60.89 -0.88
C LEU A 658 39.93 60.64 0.38
N GLY A 659 39.41 60.94 1.57
CA GLY A 659 40.07 60.68 2.84
C GLY A 659 40.07 59.16 3.26
N GLY A 660 39.55 58.26 2.40
CA GLY A 660 39.53 56.86 2.67
C GLY A 660 38.53 56.42 3.75
N THR A 661 37.65 57.33 4.20
CA THR A 661 36.66 57.05 5.26
C THR A 661 35.26 57.17 4.70
N TRP A 662 34.55 56.08 4.63
CA TRP A 662 33.15 56.10 4.19
C TRP A 662 32.17 55.75 5.30
N ASP A 663 32.67 55.20 6.40
CA ASP A 663 31.84 54.83 7.54
C ASP A 663 31.87 56.00 8.56
N ASP A 664 30.69 56.56 8.86
CA ASP A 664 30.51 57.66 9.84
C ASP A 664 30.79 57.19 11.30
N SER A 665 31.39 56.02 11.49
CA SER A 665 31.68 55.45 12.81
C SER A 665 32.77 56.21 13.58
N LEU A 666 33.52 57.11 12.92
CA LEU A 666 34.55 57.99 13.54
C LEU A 666 34.07 59.37 13.92
N SER A 667 32.81 59.75 13.62
CA SER A 667 32.28 61.03 14.15
C SER A 667 31.97 60.92 15.64
N LEU A 668 32.39 61.94 16.39
CA LEU A 668 32.22 62.06 17.86
C LEU A 668 30.80 61.68 18.29
N PRO A 669 30.63 60.96 19.43
CA PRO A 669 29.33 60.53 19.90
C PRO A 669 28.45 61.69 20.29
N GLY A 670 27.59 62.11 19.39
CA GLY A 670 26.50 63.01 19.67
C GLY A 670 25.30 62.32 20.29
N ALA A 671 24.38 63.10 20.90
CA ALA A 671 23.13 62.55 21.51
C ALA A 671 22.33 61.62 20.61
N ASN A 672 22.46 61.73 19.28
CA ASN A 672 21.85 60.83 18.28
C ASN A 672 22.41 59.40 18.26
N GLN A 673 23.64 59.14 18.69
CA GLN A 673 24.21 57.82 18.73
C GLN A 673 23.69 56.98 19.92
N VAL A 674 23.47 57.60 21.07
CA VAL A 674 22.86 56.99 22.24
C VAL A 674 21.41 56.61 21.95
N ARG A 675 20.66 57.49 21.26
CA ARG A 675 19.31 57.25 20.83
C ARG A 675 19.24 56.10 19.81
N SER A 676 20.18 56.05 18.89
CA SER A 676 20.28 54.95 17.87
C SER A 676 20.69 53.59 18.50
N SER A 677 21.51 53.54 19.54
CA SER A 677 21.83 52.29 20.23
C SER A 677 20.66 51.80 21.07
N ARG A 678 19.92 52.67 21.74
CA ARG A 678 18.68 52.29 22.47
C ARG A 678 17.63 51.69 21.55
N ILE A 679 17.39 52.31 20.38
CA ILE A 679 16.46 51.77 19.37
C ILE A 679 16.89 50.36 18.93
N ARG A 680 18.18 50.08 18.70
CA ARG A 680 18.68 48.78 18.31
C ARG A 680 18.50 47.72 19.40
N TYR A 681 18.78 48.07 20.66
CA TYR A 681 18.48 47.16 21.77
C TYR A 681 16.99 46.93 21.95
N SER A 682 16.14 47.95 21.72
CA SER A 682 14.68 47.76 21.72
C SER A 682 14.22 46.82 20.60
N ILE A 683 14.78 46.95 19.39
CA ILE A 683 14.50 46.03 18.27
C ILE A 683 15.00 44.61 18.61
N ALA A 684 16.20 44.46 19.16
CA ALA A 684 16.72 43.16 19.56
C ALA A 684 15.86 42.51 20.64
N SER A 685 15.42 43.28 21.63
CA SER A 685 14.50 42.82 22.69
C SER A 685 13.13 42.40 22.11
N PHE A 686 12.58 43.20 21.20
CA PHE A 686 11.34 42.86 20.53
C PHE A 686 11.44 41.57 19.73
N LEU A 687 12.53 41.36 18.98
CA LEU A 687 12.78 40.15 18.23
C LEU A 687 12.96 38.91 19.15
N LEU A 688 13.60 39.05 20.30
CA LEU A 688 13.71 37.98 21.30
C LEU A 688 12.34 37.64 21.92
N LEU A 689 11.52 38.66 22.22
CA LEU A 689 10.16 38.45 22.69
C LEU A 689 9.29 37.75 21.63
N ALA A 690 9.43 38.15 20.36
CA ALA A 690 8.76 37.51 19.23
C ALA A 690 9.23 36.07 19.06
N ALA A 691 10.53 35.78 19.24
CA ALA A 691 11.07 34.43 19.24
C ALA A 691 10.49 33.58 20.37
N GLY A 692 10.44 34.14 21.60
CA GLY A 692 9.82 33.47 22.75
C GLY A 692 8.32 33.19 22.53
N GLY A 693 7.61 34.18 21.98
CA GLY A 693 6.20 34.01 21.59
C GLY A 693 5.98 32.91 20.54
N ALA A 694 6.82 32.88 19.51
CA ALA A 694 6.78 31.83 18.48
C ALA A 694 7.05 30.42 19.07
N MET A 695 8.00 30.30 20.00
CA MET A 695 8.26 29.05 20.72
C MET A 695 7.09 28.65 21.63
N PHE A 696 6.49 29.63 22.33
CA PHE A 696 5.36 29.35 23.22
C PHE A 696 4.12 28.88 22.44
N TRP A 697 3.79 29.56 21.35
CA TRP A 697 2.68 29.15 20.49
C TRP A 697 2.96 27.85 19.72
N GLY A 698 4.21 27.62 19.34
CA GLY A 698 4.63 26.37 18.73
C GLY A 698 4.38 25.11 19.61
N ARG A 699 4.26 25.30 20.94
CA ARG A 699 3.93 24.21 21.88
C ARG A 699 2.43 23.90 22.01
N GLN A 700 1.57 24.80 21.53
CA GLN A 700 0.11 24.70 21.70
C GLN A 700 -0.55 24.14 20.43
N GLY A 701 -0.64 22.79 20.31
CA GLY A 701 -1.57 22.13 19.38
C GLY A 701 -1.37 22.36 17.88
N LEU A 702 -0.21 22.88 17.46
CA LEU A 702 0.13 23.05 16.06
C LEU A 702 0.58 21.72 15.43
N SER A 703 0.40 21.58 14.12
CA SER A 703 0.96 20.46 13.36
C SER A 703 2.49 20.39 13.53
N SER A 704 3.08 19.20 13.38
CA SER A 704 4.53 18.99 13.50
C SER A 704 5.36 19.91 12.58
N GLU A 705 4.84 20.20 11.39
CA GLU A 705 5.45 21.17 10.46
C GLU A 705 5.44 22.59 10.98
N ALA A 706 4.32 23.02 11.54
CA ALA A 706 4.19 24.34 12.12
C ALA A 706 5.06 24.50 13.38
N GLN A 707 5.23 23.43 14.16
CA GLN A 707 6.16 23.37 15.29
C GLN A 707 7.62 23.52 14.84
N ALA A 708 8.02 22.76 13.79
CA ALA A 708 9.35 22.87 13.19
C ALA A 708 9.57 24.29 12.62
N GLY A 709 8.58 24.82 11.88
CA GLY A 709 8.62 26.18 11.35
C GLY A 709 8.74 27.24 12.46
N ALA A 710 8.01 27.10 13.54
CA ALA A 710 8.09 27.96 14.72
C ALA A 710 9.48 27.89 15.39
N PHE A 711 10.05 26.70 15.52
CA PHE A 711 11.40 26.50 16.09
C PHE A 711 12.49 27.16 15.23
N PHE A 712 12.54 26.86 13.93
CA PHE A 712 13.51 27.47 13.01
C PHE A 712 13.30 29.01 12.90
N GLY A 713 12.05 29.45 12.84
CA GLY A 713 11.71 30.86 12.83
C GLY A 713 12.12 31.60 14.12
N ALA A 714 11.82 31.01 15.28
CA ALA A 714 12.25 31.54 16.58
C ALA A 714 13.78 31.61 16.69
N GLY A 715 14.47 30.55 16.25
CA GLY A 715 15.93 30.55 16.23
C GLY A 715 16.53 31.59 15.31
N ALA A 716 15.96 31.80 14.12
CA ALA A 716 16.38 32.85 13.18
C ALA A 716 16.15 34.27 13.75
N LEU A 717 15.01 34.48 14.42
CA LEU A 717 14.73 35.76 15.12
C LEU A 717 15.70 36.01 16.27
N ALA A 718 15.99 34.97 17.07
CA ALA A 718 16.95 35.06 18.18
C ALA A 718 18.39 35.32 17.67
N LEU A 719 18.82 34.65 16.60
CA LEU A 719 20.10 34.90 15.94
C LEU A 719 20.19 36.33 15.40
N THR A 720 19.15 36.81 14.73
CA THR A 720 19.07 38.17 14.22
C THR A 720 19.15 39.23 15.36
N ALA A 721 18.43 38.97 16.45
CA ALA A 721 18.48 39.80 17.66
C ALA A 721 19.88 39.85 18.25
N ALA A 722 20.56 38.69 18.35
CA ALA A 722 21.94 38.60 18.86
C ALA A 722 22.93 39.38 17.98
N LEU A 723 22.81 39.30 16.65
CA LEU A 723 23.64 40.06 15.71
C LEU A 723 23.38 41.58 15.80
N ILE A 724 22.12 42.04 15.97
CA ILE A 724 21.78 43.42 16.18
C ILE A 724 22.34 43.94 17.52
N ALA A 725 22.21 43.12 18.57
CA ALA A 725 22.77 43.45 19.89
C ALA A 725 24.31 43.52 19.85
N LEU A 726 24.97 42.57 19.17
CA LEU A 726 26.42 42.59 18.94
C LEU A 726 26.85 43.88 18.19
N ALA A 727 26.13 44.20 17.12
CA ALA A 727 26.37 45.44 16.36
C ALA A 727 26.21 46.70 17.22
N ALA A 728 25.22 46.72 18.11
CA ALA A 728 25.02 47.83 19.05
C ALA A 728 26.15 47.90 20.08
N LYS A 729 26.54 46.76 20.66
CA LYS A 729 27.63 46.65 21.64
C LYS A 729 28.98 47.06 21.05
N LEU A 730 29.35 46.53 19.88
CA LEU A 730 30.61 46.89 19.21
C LEU A 730 30.70 48.39 18.92
N ARG A 731 29.59 49.06 18.58
CA ARG A 731 29.56 50.53 18.39
C ARG A 731 29.67 51.29 19.69
N SER A 732 29.16 50.78 20.80
CA SER A 732 29.25 51.43 22.11
C SER A 732 30.65 51.30 22.74
N MET A 733 31.42 50.25 22.33
CA MET A 733 32.78 50.00 22.81
C MET A 733 33.86 50.77 22.03
N ALA A 734 33.52 51.63 21.07
CA ALA A 734 34.48 52.45 20.36
C ALA A 734 35.22 53.34 21.36
N PRO A 735 36.59 53.37 21.33
CA PRO A 735 37.40 53.99 22.37
C PRO A 735 37.19 55.50 22.48
N ARG A 736 36.97 55.97 23.70
CA ARG A 736 36.79 57.40 24.10
C ARG A 736 38.07 58.14 24.46
N ASN A 737 39.20 57.50 24.65
CA ASN A 737 40.43 58.10 25.08
C ASN A 737 41.68 57.60 24.38
N ASN A 738 42.60 58.50 24.06
CA ASN A 738 43.91 58.29 23.42
C ASN A 738 45.04 57.91 24.40
N ALA A 739 44.80 57.10 25.42
CA ALA A 739 45.84 56.62 26.33
C ALA A 739 46.67 55.48 25.70
N TRP A 740 47.94 55.71 25.46
CA TRP A 740 48.97 54.79 25.05
C TRP A 740 49.33 53.84 26.19
N GLN A 741 48.51 52.86 26.49
CA GLN A 741 48.85 51.78 27.39
C GLN A 741 49.07 50.45 26.57
N ARG A 742 50.05 49.65 27.01
CA ARG A 742 50.29 48.33 26.45
C ARG A 742 49.03 47.47 26.59
N LEU A 743 48.38 47.23 25.47
CA LEU A 743 47.10 46.53 25.44
C LEU A 743 47.35 45.02 25.27
N PRO A 744 46.71 44.16 26.05
CA PRO A 744 46.73 42.73 25.82
C PRO A 744 46.13 42.40 24.44
N LEU A 745 46.61 41.37 23.78
CA LEU A 745 46.20 40.95 22.42
C LEU A 745 44.69 40.90 22.23
N VAL A 746 43.93 40.47 23.23
CA VAL A 746 42.48 40.42 23.23
C VAL A 746 41.86 41.81 23.08
N GLN A 747 42.39 42.82 23.78
CA GLN A 747 41.87 44.21 23.65
C GLN A 747 42.22 44.81 22.29
N LEU A 748 43.39 44.46 21.72
CA LEU A 748 43.75 44.86 20.35
C LEU A 748 42.78 44.23 19.32
N ALA A 749 42.46 42.95 19.46
CA ALA A 749 41.49 42.25 18.61
C ALA A 749 40.11 42.88 18.72
N LEU A 750 39.61 43.17 19.94
CA LEU A 750 38.33 43.81 20.17
C LEU A 750 38.28 45.22 19.57
N ARG A 751 39.40 46.01 19.71
CA ARG A 751 39.50 47.33 19.06
C ARG A 751 39.52 47.23 17.53
N SER A 752 40.13 46.21 16.96
CA SER A 752 40.08 45.96 15.52
C SER A 752 38.65 45.66 15.05
N ALA A 753 37.92 44.83 15.82
CA ALA A 753 36.52 44.50 15.53
C ALA A 753 35.58 45.76 15.62
N THR A 754 35.86 46.70 16.54
CA THR A 754 35.07 47.93 16.67
C THR A 754 35.34 48.98 15.59
N ARG A 755 36.52 48.90 14.91
CA ARG A 755 36.87 49.82 13.82
C ARG A 755 35.97 49.68 12.59
N ASN A 756 35.56 48.44 12.24
CA ASN A 756 34.67 48.13 11.12
C ASN A 756 33.53 47.23 11.56
N VAL A 757 32.61 47.77 12.40
CA VAL A 757 31.52 47.00 13.04
C VAL A 757 30.67 46.20 12.05
N ARG A 758 30.34 46.80 10.92
CA ARG A 758 29.50 46.11 9.91
C ARG A 758 30.21 44.88 9.33
N ARG A 759 31.53 44.99 9.04
CA ARG A 759 32.32 43.86 8.54
C ARG A 759 32.43 42.77 9.60
N SER A 760 32.71 43.12 10.84
CA SER A 760 32.80 42.20 11.94
C SER A 760 31.46 41.45 12.17
N VAL A 761 30.35 42.18 12.14
CA VAL A 761 29.01 41.58 12.28
C VAL A 761 28.67 40.65 11.11
N LEU A 762 29.03 40.99 9.85
CA LEU A 762 28.81 40.11 8.71
C LEU A 762 29.66 38.84 8.79
N SER A 763 30.91 38.94 9.22
CA SER A 763 31.78 37.74 9.39
C SER A 763 31.27 36.84 10.52
N VAL A 764 30.88 37.42 11.67
CA VAL A 764 30.26 36.66 12.76
C VAL A 764 28.91 36.06 12.32
N GLY A 765 28.09 36.83 11.59
CA GLY A 765 26.81 36.39 11.10
C GLY A 765 26.92 35.17 10.15
N LEU A 766 27.93 35.18 9.27
CA LEU A 766 28.18 34.08 8.36
C LEU A 766 28.46 32.75 9.10
N ILE A 767 29.38 32.83 10.09
CA ILE A 767 29.74 31.66 10.92
C ILE A 767 28.56 31.23 11.79
N ALA A 768 27.87 32.21 12.40
CA ALA A 768 26.75 31.95 13.28
C ALA A 768 25.55 31.29 12.56
N VAL A 769 25.25 31.71 11.32
CA VAL A 769 24.20 31.05 10.50
C VAL A 769 24.55 29.59 10.20
N ALA A 770 25.82 29.32 9.82
CA ALA A 770 26.27 27.96 9.55
C ALA A 770 26.21 27.07 10.80
N THR A 771 26.69 27.57 11.95
CA THR A 771 26.66 26.83 13.22
C THR A 771 25.22 26.61 13.70
N PHE A 772 24.37 27.63 13.55
CA PHE A 772 22.96 27.55 13.90
C PHE A 772 22.27 26.41 13.11
N LEU A 773 22.53 26.35 11.79
CA LEU A 773 21.95 25.29 10.96
C LEU A 773 22.37 23.89 11.43
N LEU A 774 23.67 23.67 11.67
CA LEU A 774 24.20 22.41 12.15
C LEU A 774 23.57 22.00 13.49
N ALA A 775 23.53 22.94 14.45
CA ALA A 775 22.98 22.68 15.78
C ALA A 775 21.46 22.42 15.73
N ALA A 776 20.72 23.20 14.91
CA ALA A 776 19.27 23.06 14.77
C ALA A 776 18.89 21.71 14.14
N ILE A 777 19.57 21.28 13.08
CA ILE A 777 19.31 19.98 12.46
C ILE A 777 19.63 18.84 13.43
N SER A 778 20.75 18.92 14.16
CA SER A 778 21.13 17.91 15.16
C SER A 778 20.13 17.80 16.32
N ALA A 779 19.47 18.91 16.69
CA ALA A 779 18.45 18.94 17.74
C ALA A 779 17.13 18.24 17.36
N PHE A 780 16.85 18.07 16.05
CA PHE A 780 15.66 17.38 15.55
C PHE A 780 15.85 15.87 15.40
N ARG A 781 16.94 15.31 15.90
CA ARG A 781 17.15 13.86 15.87
C ARG A 781 16.12 13.17 16.78
N LEU A 782 15.22 12.39 16.18
CA LEU A 782 14.33 11.48 16.87
C LEU A 782 15.10 10.24 17.32
N ASP A 783 14.84 9.78 18.55
CA ASP A 783 15.26 8.48 19.03
C ASP A 783 14.06 7.52 19.00
N PRO A 784 13.94 6.66 17.98
CA PRO A 784 12.79 5.77 17.85
C PRO A 784 12.66 4.78 19.00
N ALA A 785 13.78 4.41 19.65
CA ALA A 785 13.79 3.42 20.72
C ALA A 785 13.09 3.91 21.99
N SER A 786 13.03 5.23 22.24
CA SER A 786 12.40 5.81 23.42
C SER A 786 10.89 5.92 23.32
N GLU A 787 10.32 5.92 22.10
CA GLU A 787 8.88 6.12 21.86
C GLU A 787 8.08 4.82 21.68
N LEU A 788 8.76 3.68 21.41
CA LEU A 788 8.11 2.42 21.03
C LEU A 788 7.66 1.55 22.21
N ALA A 789 7.98 1.91 23.43
CA ALA A 789 7.65 1.12 24.61
C ALA A 789 6.38 1.65 25.31
N GLY A 790 5.31 0.87 25.33
CA GLY A 790 4.11 1.13 26.13
C GLY A 790 2.79 1.07 25.36
N HIS A 791 1.71 0.89 26.11
CA HIS A 791 0.36 0.74 25.58
C HIS A 791 -0.12 1.96 24.76
N ASN A 792 0.26 3.17 25.18
CA ASN A 792 -0.07 4.43 24.52
C ASN A 792 1.10 4.99 23.69
N SER A 793 1.86 4.11 23.04
CA SER A 793 2.97 4.45 22.14
C SER A 793 2.60 4.20 20.66
N GLY A 794 3.52 4.46 19.75
CA GLY A 794 3.36 4.14 18.34
C GLY A 794 3.22 2.65 18.03
N SER A 795 3.75 1.75 18.90
CA SER A 795 3.56 0.30 18.77
C SER A 795 2.29 -0.21 19.44
N GLY A 796 1.57 0.63 20.22
CA GLY A 796 0.44 0.19 21.01
C GLY A 796 0.79 -0.85 22.09
N GLY A 797 2.08 -0.99 22.44
CA GLY A 797 2.59 -1.97 23.39
C GLY A 797 2.84 -3.36 22.79
N PHE A 798 2.64 -3.55 21.49
CA PHE A 798 2.99 -4.80 20.83
C PHE A 798 4.51 -4.94 20.69
N THR A 799 4.99 -6.17 20.91
CA THR A 799 6.43 -6.48 20.93
C THR A 799 6.92 -7.10 19.64
N LEU A 800 6.01 -7.78 18.88
CA LEU A 800 6.33 -8.36 17.59
C LEU A 800 5.23 -8.01 16.58
N TRP A 801 5.69 -7.83 15.34
CA TRP A 801 4.89 -7.73 14.13
C TRP A 801 5.30 -8.86 13.20
N ALA A 802 4.34 -9.65 12.74
CA ALA A 802 4.60 -10.76 11.83
C ALA A 802 3.61 -10.72 10.66
N GLU A 803 4.11 -10.98 9.46
CA GLU A 803 3.29 -11.12 8.25
C GLU A 803 3.54 -12.50 7.65
N SER A 804 2.47 -13.14 7.13
CA SER A 804 2.56 -14.41 6.42
C SER A 804 2.22 -14.27 4.93
N ASP A 805 2.91 -15.05 4.10
CA ASP A 805 2.60 -15.11 2.65
C ASP A 805 1.29 -15.83 2.39
N GLN A 806 1.04 -16.91 3.14
CA GLN A 806 -0.19 -17.68 3.08
C GLN A 806 -1.12 -17.27 4.22
N PRO A 807 -2.44 -17.21 3.98
CA PRO A 807 -3.37 -16.90 5.05
C PRO A 807 -3.43 -18.02 6.09
N LEU A 808 -3.40 -17.65 7.37
CA LEU A 808 -3.68 -18.56 8.47
C LEU A 808 -5.17 -18.50 8.81
N HIS A 809 -5.76 -19.69 9.03
CA HIS A 809 -7.18 -19.80 9.34
C HIS A 809 -7.45 -20.17 10.81
N TYR A 810 -6.41 -20.49 11.58
CA TYR A 810 -6.50 -20.92 12.97
C TYR A 810 -6.10 -19.81 13.94
N ASP A 811 -6.76 -19.78 15.11
CA ASP A 811 -6.40 -18.83 16.18
C ASP A 811 -5.13 -19.31 16.91
N LEU A 812 -4.08 -18.51 16.82
CA LEU A 812 -2.81 -18.77 17.51
C LEU A 812 -2.88 -18.64 19.04
N ASN A 813 -3.99 -18.19 19.62
CA ASN A 813 -4.19 -18.14 21.05
C ASN A 813 -4.69 -19.48 21.63
N VAL A 814 -5.15 -20.42 20.78
CA VAL A 814 -5.68 -21.72 21.19
C VAL A 814 -4.61 -22.79 21.00
N SER A 815 -4.30 -23.53 22.07
CA SER A 815 -3.28 -24.59 22.08
C SER A 815 -3.52 -25.68 21.03
N ASP A 816 -4.75 -26.16 20.91
CA ASP A 816 -5.13 -27.23 19.96
C ASP A 816 -4.90 -26.79 18.51
N ASN A 817 -5.15 -25.50 18.22
CA ASN A 817 -4.90 -24.92 16.90
C ASN A 817 -3.40 -24.82 16.61
N ARG A 818 -2.58 -24.44 17.61
CA ARG A 818 -1.11 -24.42 17.46
C ARG A 818 -0.57 -25.84 17.23
N PHE A 819 -1.11 -26.84 17.94
CA PHE A 819 -0.77 -28.23 17.69
C PHE A 819 -1.10 -28.64 16.24
N THR A 820 -2.27 -28.29 15.74
CA THR A 820 -2.69 -28.54 14.35
C THR A 820 -1.75 -27.87 13.33
N LEU A 821 -1.21 -26.70 13.67
CA LEU A 821 -0.24 -25.95 12.86
C LEU A 821 1.20 -26.50 12.96
N GLY A 822 1.43 -27.54 13.77
CA GLY A 822 2.72 -28.23 13.89
C GLY A 822 3.65 -27.65 14.94
N PHE A 823 3.17 -26.87 15.92
CA PHE A 823 4.00 -26.41 17.03
C PHE A 823 4.46 -27.60 17.88
N SER A 824 5.76 -27.67 18.14
CA SER A 824 6.36 -28.62 19.09
C SER A 824 6.06 -28.23 20.54
N ALA A 825 6.35 -29.12 21.48
CA ALA A 825 6.16 -28.84 22.91
C ALA A 825 6.98 -27.66 23.41
N ASP A 826 8.21 -27.48 22.89
CA ASP A 826 9.09 -26.37 23.26
C ASP A 826 8.55 -25.03 22.71
N GLU A 827 8.04 -25.03 21.48
CA GLU A 827 7.41 -23.85 20.85
C GLU A 827 6.10 -23.49 21.53
N GLU A 828 5.30 -24.49 21.93
CA GLU A 828 4.09 -24.28 22.74
C GLU A 828 4.42 -23.64 24.10
N GLN A 829 5.51 -24.06 24.74
CA GLN A 829 5.96 -23.45 26.00
C GLN A 829 6.42 -22.01 25.78
N ALA A 830 7.09 -21.70 24.67
CA ALA A 830 7.50 -20.33 24.31
C ALA A 830 6.30 -19.40 24.09
N MET A 831 5.19 -19.93 23.56
CA MET A 831 3.95 -19.17 23.31
C MET A 831 3.12 -18.94 24.58
N GLN A 832 3.47 -19.58 25.72
CA GLN A 832 2.74 -19.37 26.98
C GLN A 832 2.85 -17.92 27.46
N GLY A 833 1.71 -17.28 27.64
CA GLY A 833 1.62 -15.87 28.04
C GLY A 833 1.78 -14.85 26.90
N ALA A 834 2.02 -15.29 25.67
CA ALA A 834 1.91 -14.44 24.49
C ALA A 834 0.46 -14.36 24.04
N LYS A 835 0.00 -13.14 23.66
CA LYS A 835 -1.32 -12.90 23.10
C LYS A 835 -1.18 -12.39 21.68
N THR A 836 -1.80 -13.10 20.74
CA THR A 836 -1.74 -12.77 19.31
C THR A 836 -3.04 -12.15 18.84
N PHE A 837 -2.94 -11.06 18.10
CA PHE A 837 -4.05 -10.42 17.41
C PHE A 837 -3.87 -10.63 15.92
N ALA A 838 -4.77 -11.38 15.31
CA ALA A 838 -4.75 -11.68 13.89
C ALA A 838 -5.59 -10.67 13.11
N LEU A 839 -5.03 -10.09 12.07
CA LEU A 839 -5.66 -9.07 11.24
C LEU A 839 -5.75 -9.55 9.79
N ARG A 840 -6.83 -9.19 9.13
CA ARG A 840 -6.97 -9.39 7.68
C ARG A 840 -6.24 -8.32 6.91
N MET A 841 -5.72 -8.66 5.74
CA MET A 841 -4.92 -7.75 4.95
C MET A 841 -5.24 -7.87 3.45
N GLN A 842 -5.54 -6.73 2.84
CA GLN A 842 -5.63 -6.60 1.39
C GLN A 842 -4.36 -5.90 0.88
N PRO A 843 -3.59 -6.55 0.00
CA PRO A 843 -2.38 -5.97 -0.56
C PRO A 843 -2.67 -4.65 -1.30
N GLY A 844 -1.82 -3.65 -1.06
CA GLY A 844 -1.93 -2.32 -1.66
C GLY A 844 -0.56 -1.75 -2.03
N ASP A 845 -0.55 -0.48 -2.43
CA ASP A 845 0.68 0.28 -2.63
C ASP A 845 1.32 0.56 -1.25
N ASP A 846 2.64 0.61 -1.22
CA ASP A 846 3.36 1.07 -0.03
C ASP A 846 3.18 2.59 0.13
N ALA A 847 2.43 3.00 1.12
CA ALA A 847 2.21 4.41 1.46
C ALA A 847 3.09 4.87 2.64
N SER A 848 4.11 4.11 2.99
CA SER A 848 5.08 4.51 4.02
C SER A 848 5.90 5.72 3.59
N CYS A 849 6.44 6.46 4.56
CA CYS A 849 7.32 7.60 4.29
C CYS A 849 8.62 7.22 3.56
N LEU A 850 8.98 5.93 3.57
CA LEU A 850 10.13 5.42 2.84
C LEU A 850 9.86 5.25 1.34
N ASN A 851 8.59 5.15 0.93
CA ASN A 851 8.26 5.06 -0.48
C ASN A 851 8.26 6.43 -1.15
N LEU A 852 9.12 6.60 -2.14
CA LEU A 852 9.23 7.83 -2.90
C LEU A 852 8.16 7.99 -3.98
N TYR A 853 7.47 6.91 -4.35
CA TYR A 853 6.38 6.94 -5.32
C TYR A 853 5.09 7.45 -4.67
N GLN A 854 4.29 8.16 -5.46
CA GLN A 854 2.98 8.58 -5.02
C GLN A 854 2.03 7.39 -4.94
N THR A 855 1.41 7.19 -3.80
CA THR A 855 0.48 6.10 -3.53
C THR A 855 -0.95 6.52 -3.89
N SER A 856 -1.68 5.61 -4.54
CA SER A 856 -3.10 5.80 -4.88
C SER A 856 -4.02 4.79 -4.19
N GLN A 857 -3.57 3.58 -3.98
CA GLN A 857 -4.32 2.47 -3.38
C GLN A 857 -3.49 1.83 -2.25
N PRO A 858 -3.46 2.45 -1.06
CA PRO A 858 -2.71 1.93 0.08
C PRO A 858 -3.23 0.56 0.53
N ARG A 859 -2.38 -0.19 1.22
CA ARG A 859 -2.73 -1.47 1.83
C ARG A 859 -3.87 -1.27 2.84
N ALA A 860 -4.91 -2.12 2.78
CA ALA A 860 -6.03 -2.08 3.71
C ALA A 860 -5.94 -3.22 4.73
N ILE A 861 -6.22 -2.92 5.99
CA ILE A 861 -6.16 -3.86 7.11
C ILE A 861 -7.51 -3.88 7.83
N GLY A 862 -8.05 -5.08 7.99
CA GLY A 862 -9.25 -5.34 8.79
C GLY A 862 -8.89 -5.54 10.26
N VAL A 863 -9.32 -4.63 11.12
CA VAL A 863 -9.05 -4.63 12.56
C VAL A 863 -10.13 -5.43 13.29
N PRO A 864 -9.78 -6.50 14.03
CA PRO A 864 -10.74 -7.31 14.77
C PRO A 864 -11.31 -6.58 15.98
N ALA A 865 -12.52 -6.98 16.40
CA ALA A 865 -13.20 -6.40 17.58
C ALA A 865 -12.34 -6.48 18.84
N SER A 866 -11.60 -7.57 19.02
CA SER A 866 -10.71 -7.77 20.18
C SER A 866 -9.59 -6.72 20.28
N MET A 867 -9.11 -6.21 19.15
CA MET A 867 -8.12 -5.13 19.11
C MET A 867 -8.78 -3.77 19.38
N ILE A 868 -9.99 -3.54 18.88
CA ILE A 868 -10.77 -2.33 19.15
C ILE A 868 -11.05 -2.22 20.67
N GLU A 869 -11.43 -3.32 21.29
CA GLU A 869 -11.69 -3.41 22.74
C GLU A 869 -10.41 -3.23 23.58
N ARG A 870 -9.29 -3.80 23.13
CA ARG A 870 -7.99 -3.62 23.79
C ARG A 870 -7.56 -2.15 23.79
N GLY A 871 -7.83 -1.42 22.72
CA GLY A 871 -7.40 -0.03 22.58
C GLY A 871 -5.88 0.13 22.47
N GLY A 872 -5.37 1.21 23.06
CA GLY A 872 -3.95 1.57 23.00
C GLY A 872 -3.61 2.46 21.81
N PHE A 873 -2.31 2.56 21.53
CA PHE A 873 -1.70 3.45 20.55
C PHE A 873 -1.74 4.95 20.93
N ALA A 874 -0.76 5.67 20.40
CA ALA A 874 -0.71 7.12 20.53
C ALA A 874 -1.55 7.78 19.43
N TRP A 875 -2.40 8.72 19.77
CA TRP A 875 -3.24 9.46 18.85
C TRP A 875 -2.65 10.85 18.57
N SER A 876 -2.68 11.25 17.31
CA SER A 876 -2.40 12.63 16.89
C SER A 876 -3.67 13.47 16.91
N ALA A 877 -4.79 12.91 16.42
CA ALA A 877 -6.11 13.53 16.41
C ALA A 877 -7.18 12.46 16.13
N HIS A 878 -8.42 12.70 16.57
CA HIS A 878 -9.58 11.88 16.25
C HIS A 878 -10.86 12.73 16.26
N LEU A 879 -11.92 12.24 15.61
CA LEU A 879 -13.24 12.88 15.67
C LEU A 879 -13.81 12.80 17.10
N PRO A 880 -14.75 13.68 17.45
CA PRO A 880 -15.39 13.64 18.77
C PRO A 880 -15.99 12.27 19.08
N LEU A 881 -15.75 11.76 20.30
CA LEU A 881 -16.30 10.52 20.81
C LEU A 881 -17.67 10.79 21.46
N SER A 882 -18.52 9.78 21.52
CA SER A 882 -19.85 9.88 22.14
C SER A 882 -19.76 10.06 23.65
N THR A 883 -18.79 9.41 24.29
CA THR A 883 -18.47 9.53 25.71
C THR A 883 -16.97 9.72 25.92
N ALA A 884 -16.58 10.40 27.00
CA ALA A 884 -15.18 10.70 27.29
C ALA A 884 -14.34 9.46 27.66
N ASP A 885 -14.98 8.38 28.06
CA ASP A 885 -14.34 7.13 28.50
C ASP A 885 -14.16 6.12 27.35
N GLU A 886 -14.71 6.40 26.16
CA GLU A 886 -14.57 5.53 25.00
C GLU A 886 -13.17 5.64 24.39
N SER A 887 -12.64 4.49 23.95
CA SER A 887 -11.43 4.45 23.13
C SER A 887 -11.71 5.01 21.73
N ALA A 888 -10.80 5.80 21.16
CA ALA A 888 -10.97 6.31 19.80
C ALA A 888 -11.03 5.20 18.72
N TRP A 889 -10.65 3.98 19.05
CA TRP A 889 -10.84 2.81 18.19
C TRP A 889 -12.30 2.48 17.93
N THR A 890 -13.23 2.84 18.86
CA THR A 890 -14.66 2.61 18.69
C THR A 890 -15.27 3.36 17.51
N LEU A 891 -14.59 4.41 17.02
CA LEU A 891 -14.99 5.10 15.79
C LEU A 891 -14.99 4.19 14.55
N LEU A 892 -14.22 3.09 14.55
CA LEU A 892 -14.27 2.06 13.51
C LEU A 892 -15.51 1.16 13.60
N ALA A 893 -16.04 0.99 14.80
CA ALA A 893 -17.14 0.05 15.10
C ALA A 893 -18.52 0.62 14.73
N THR A 894 -18.62 1.88 14.32
CA THR A 894 -19.88 2.43 13.85
C THR A 894 -20.33 1.63 12.62
N ASN A 895 -21.19 0.64 12.90
CA ASN A 895 -21.91 -0.12 11.87
C ASN A 895 -22.87 0.83 11.16
N GLN A 896 -22.35 1.57 10.22
CA GLN A 896 -23.22 2.31 9.33
C GLN A 896 -23.89 1.31 8.40
N ALA A 897 -25.21 1.24 8.55
CA ALA A 897 -26.05 0.39 7.76
C ALA A 897 -25.79 0.60 6.26
N ALA A 898 -25.51 -0.45 5.58
CA ALA A 898 -25.92 -0.95 4.30
C ALA A 898 -26.32 0.00 3.15
N THR A 899 -26.07 1.29 3.19
CA THR A 899 -26.24 2.13 2.01
C THR A 899 -24.86 2.56 1.49
N SER A 900 -24.60 2.29 0.23
CA SER A 900 -23.39 2.67 -0.52
C SER A 900 -23.11 4.19 -0.55
N ALA A 901 -23.92 4.98 0.13
CA ALA A 901 -23.83 6.44 0.20
C ALA A 901 -23.01 6.95 1.40
N GLU A 902 -22.79 6.14 2.43
CA GLU A 902 -22.07 6.58 3.62
C GLU A 902 -20.60 6.10 3.60
N PRO A 903 -19.63 7.01 3.80
CA PRO A 903 -18.21 6.65 3.73
C PRO A 903 -17.79 5.75 4.91
N VAL A 904 -17.01 4.71 4.61
CA VAL A 904 -16.45 3.76 5.59
C VAL A 904 -15.49 4.48 6.54
N PRO A 905 -15.68 4.36 7.86
CA PRO A 905 -14.75 4.95 8.81
C PRO A 905 -13.38 4.24 8.76
N ILE A 906 -12.30 5.05 8.65
CA ILE A 906 -10.93 4.56 8.61
C ILE A 906 -10.03 5.34 9.57
N ILE A 907 -8.99 4.66 10.05
CA ILE A 907 -7.89 5.24 10.81
C ILE A 907 -6.61 5.14 9.99
N LEU A 908 -5.78 6.18 10.04
CA LEU A 908 -4.49 6.25 9.37
C LEU A 908 -3.39 6.67 10.36
N ASP A 909 -2.13 6.41 10.03
CA ASP A 909 -1.02 7.13 10.65
C ASP A 909 -1.00 8.58 10.17
N ALA A 910 -0.71 9.53 11.06
CA ALA A 910 -0.72 10.97 10.76
C ALA A 910 0.28 11.34 9.66
N ASN A 911 1.44 10.68 9.61
CA ASN A 911 2.45 10.91 8.58
C ASN A 911 1.96 10.39 7.22
N THR A 912 1.35 9.19 7.19
CA THR A 912 0.75 8.63 5.97
C THR A 912 -0.35 9.53 5.43
N ALA A 913 -1.26 9.99 6.29
CA ALA A 913 -2.34 10.88 5.87
C ALA A 913 -1.78 12.20 5.29
N THR A 914 -0.86 12.85 6.01
CA THR A 914 -0.37 14.20 5.65
C THR A 914 0.58 14.17 4.46
N TYR A 915 1.57 13.27 4.47
CA TYR A 915 2.68 13.33 3.50
C TYR A 915 2.47 12.41 2.30
N SER A 916 1.90 11.21 2.49
CA SER A 916 1.73 10.25 1.39
C SER A 916 0.41 10.45 0.65
N LEU A 917 -0.68 10.68 1.37
CA LEU A 917 -2.03 10.80 0.80
C LEU A 917 -2.51 12.24 0.67
N HIS A 918 -1.83 13.21 1.29
CA HIS A 918 -2.21 14.65 1.32
C HIS A 918 -3.64 14.86 1.83
N LYS A 919 -4.00 14.17 2.93
CA LYS A 919 -5.31 14.18 3.58
C LYS A 919 -5.22 14.62 5.03
N GLN A 920 -6.34 15.09 5.57
CA GLN A 920 -6.50 15.53 6.95
C GLN A 920 -7.64 14.76 7.64
N LEU A 921 -7.74 14.91 8.96
CA LEU A 921 -8.85 14.36 9.73
C LEU A 921 -10.19 14.86 9.20
N GLY A 922 -11.12 13.94 8.96
CA GLY A 922 -12.45 14.21 8.40
C GLY A 922 -12.52 14.16 6.88
N ASP A 923 -11.39 14.15 6.17
CA ASP A 923 -11.35 14.05 4.70
C ASP A 923 -11.81 12.67 4.22
N THR A 924 -12.19 12.62 2.94
CA THR A 924 -12.53 11.36 2.27
C THR A 924 -11.36 10.84 1.42
N LEU A 925 -11.20 9.52 1.45
CA LEU A 925 -10.28 8.75 0.61
C LEU A 925 -11.10 7.75 -0.20
N THR A 926 -10.87 7.66 -1.52
CA THR A 926 -11.52 6.67 -2.36
C THR A 926 -10.59 5.48 -2.56
N LEU A 927 -11.06 4.30 -2.18
CA LEU A 927 -10.40 3.02 -2.40
C LEU A 927 -11.18 2.20 -3.42
N LEU A 928 -10.54 1.16 -3.98
CA LEU A 928 -11.18 0.16 -4.83
C LEU A 928 -11.48 -1.09 -4.00
N ASP A 929 -12.69 -1.63 -4.14
CA ASP A 929 -13.07 -2.90 -3.52
C ASP A 929 -12.48 -4.11 -4.28
N GLY A 930 -12.78 -5.33 -3.82
CA GLY A 930 -12.35 -6.57 -4.48
C GLY A 930 -12.78 -6.68 -5.95
N GLY A 931 -13.90 -6.07 -6.31
CA GLY A 931 -14.42 -5.97 -7.69
C GLY A 931 -13.98 -4.72 -8.45
N SER A 932 -12.93 -4.02 -8.01
CA SER A 932 -12.41 -2.78 -8.60
C SER A 932 -13.43 -1.62 -8.64
N ARG A 933 -14.49 -1.65 -7.82
CA ARG A 933 -15.47 -0.55 -7.73
C ARG A 933 -14.99 0.47 -6.69
N PRO A 934 -15.09 1.77 -6.97
CA PRO A 934 -14.69 2.78 -6.03
C PRO A 934 -15.68 2.86 -4.84
N PHE A 935 -15.15 2.93 -3.63
CA PHE A 935 -15.90 3.23 -2.42
C PHE A 935 -15.20 4.31 -1.60
N ASN A 936 -15.98 5.11 -0.90
CA ASN A 936 -15.46 6.23 -0.14
C ASN A 936 -15.21 5.83 1.31
N CYS A 937 -14.05 6.24 1.82
CA CYS A 937 -13.66 6.11 3.21
C CYS A 937 -13.56 7.49 3.86
N ARG A 938 -13.92 7.64 5.14
CA ARG A 938 -13.74 8.85 5.92
C ARG A 938 -12.70 8.65 7.00
N ILE A 939 -11.73 9.55 7.08
CA ILE A 939 -10.69 9.52 8.09
C ILE A 939 -11.28 9.98 9.43
N VAL A 940 -11.46 9.05 10.37
CA VAL A 940 -12.05 9.31 11.68
C VAL A 940 -11.00 9.45 12.78
N GLY A 941 -9.78 8.97 12.55
CA GLY A 941 -8.68 9.04 13.50
C GLY A 941 -7.32 9.02 12.85
N LEU A 942 -6.35 9.67 13.49
CA LEU A 942 -4.96 9.73 13.07
C LEU A 942 -4.07 9.24 14.23
N LEU A 943 -3.35 8.15 14.01
CA LEU A 943 -2.35 7.62 14.94
C LEU A 943 -1.07 8.44 14.86
N ARG A 944 -0.29 8.48 15.93
CA ARG A 944 0.97 9.19 15.99
C ARG A 944 2.15 8.24 15.96
N ASN A 945 2.99 8.37 14.92
CA ASN A 945 4.21 7.56 14.74
C ASN A 945 3.96 6.05 14.93
N SER A 946 2.87 5.54 14.33
CA SER A 946 2.42 4.18 14.55
C SER A 946 3.18 3.17 13.69
N ILE A 947 3.15 1.90 14.11
CA ILE A 947 3.65 0.78 13.29
C ILE A 947 2.83 0.59 12.00
N PHE A 948 1.64 1.16 11.91
CA PHE A 948 0.75 1.11 10.74
C PHE A 948 1.03 2.24 9.73
N GLN A 949 2.29 2.69 9.61
CA GLN A 949 2.65 3.63 8.56
C GLN A 949 2.47 2.99 7.19
N GLY A 950 1.71 3.64 6.34
CA GLY A 950 1.41 3.14 5.00
C GLY A 950 0.12 2.33 4.89
N ASP A 951 -0.57 2.07 5.99
CA ASP A 951 -1.77 1.24 6.05
C ASP A 951 -3.04 2.06 6.27
N VAL A 952 -4.15 1.55 5.73
CA VAL A 952 -5.51 2.01 6.01
C VAL A 952 -6.17 1.00 6.93
N LEU A 953 -6.57 1.43 8.12
CA LEU A 953 -7.22 0.57 9.11
C LEU A 953 -8.73 0.79 9.04
N MET A 954 -9.49 -0.29 8.92
CA MET A 954 -10.96 -0.30 9.01
C MET A 954 -11.43 -1.46 9.88
N SER A 955 -12.67 -1.46 10.36
CA SER A 955 -13.18 -2.62 11.10
C SER A 955 -13.20 -3.87 10.22
N GLU A 956 -12.97 -5.05 10.80
CA GLU A 956 -13.01 -6.33 10.08
C GLU A 956 -14.35 -6.53 9.35
N ALA A 957 -15.47 -6.10 9.93
CA ALA A 957 -16.77 -6.18 9.30
C ALA A 957 -16.86 -5.34 8.00
N ASN A 958 -16.35 -4.10 8.03
CA ASN A 958 -16.30 -3.26 6.84
C ASN A 958 -15.29 -3.80 5.82
N PHE A 959 -14.15 -4.34 6.28
CA PHE A 959 -13.16 -4.98 5.42
C PHE A 959 -13.77 -6.15 4.65
N LEU A 960 -14.44 -7.08 5.32
CA LEU A 960 -15.07 -8.24 4.68
C LEU A 960 -16.21 -7.88 3.73
N ARG A 961 -16.89 -6.75 3.97
CA ARG A 961 -17.94 -6.24 3.06
C ARG A 961 -17.36 -5.78 1.72
N HIS A 962 -16.19 -5.13 1.74
CA HIS A 962 -15.55 -4.60 0.54
C HIS A 962 -14.56 -5.57 -0.11
N PHE A 963 -14.03 -6.51 0.68
CA PHE A 963 -13.11 -7.55 0.23
C PHE A 963 -13.61 -8.94 0.62
N PRO A 964 -14.79 -9.36 0.11
CA PRO A 964 -15.43 -10.63 0.50
C PRO A 964 -14.57 -11.85 0.19
N GLU A 965 -13.76 -11.79 -0.86
CA GLU A 965 -12.87 -12.87 -1.28
C GLU A 965 -11.65 -13.06 -0.35
N SER A 966 -11.36 -12.08 0.52
CA SER A 966 -10.24 -12.17 1.46
C SER A 966 -10.54 -13.22 2.53
N SER A 967 -9.77 -14.31 2.53
CA SER A 967 -9.91 -15.42 3.46
C SER A 967 -8.70 -15.50 4.39
N GLY A 968 -8.94 -15.85 5.66
CA GLY A 968 -7.90 -16.00 6.69
C GLY A 968 -7.23 -14.69 7.10
N PHE A 969 -6.15 -14.83 7.85
CA PHE A 969 -5.38 -13.75 8.46
C PHE A 969 -3.94 -13.79 7.98
N ARG A 970 -3.34 -12.63 7.73
CA ARG A 970 -1.96 -12.53 7.23
C ARG A 970 -1.06 -11.63 8.04
N LEU A 971 -1.63 -10.82 8.93
CA LEU A 971 -0.90 -9.91 9.78
C LEU A 971 -1.17 -10.25 11.24
N PHE A 972 -0.12 -10.35 12.04
CA PHE A 972 -0.18 -10.75 13.44
C PHE A 972 0.58 -9.75 14.30
N LEU A 973 -0.12 -9.23 15.30
CA LEU A 973 0.48 -8.41 16.35
C LEU A 973 0.58 -9.26 17.60
N VAL A 974 1.78 -9.37 18.17
CA VAL A 974 2.01 -10.20 19.36
C VAL A 974 2.36 -9.32 20.55
N ASP A 975 1.63 -9.53 21.63
CA ASP A 975 1.91 -8.93 22.93
C ASP A 975 2.53 -10.00 23.84
N THR A 976 3.80 -9.84 24.20
CA THR A 976 4.51 -10.77 25.07
C THR A 976 5.50 -10.04 25.96
N ALA A 977 5.90 -10.67 27.07
CA ALA A 977 6.90 -10.10 27.96
C ALA A 977 8.25 -9.93 27.23
N THR A 978 8.94 -8.81 27.45
CA THR A 978 10.19 -8.44 26.77
C THR A 978 11.27 -9.54 26.85
N LYS A 979 11.27 -10.33 27.93
CA LYS A 979 12.27 -11.42 28.11
C LYS A 979 12.01 -12.64 27.22
N SER A 980 10.79 -12.83 26.74
CA SER A 980 10.38 -13.97 25.91
C SER A 980 10.24 -13.65 24.42
N VAL A 981 10.46 -12.39 24.01
CA VAL A 981 10.27 -11.94 22.62
C VAL A 981 11.04 -12.80 21.62
N GLU A 982 12.32 -13.07 21.89
CA GLU A 982 13.16 -13.85 20.97
C GLU A 982 12.72 -15.32 20.89
N GLN A 983 12.27 -15.92 22.01
CA GLN A 983 11.76 -17.29 22.03
C GLN A 983 10.43 -17.39 21.27
N VAL A 984 9.54 -16.41 21.46
CA VAL A 984 8.25 -16.36 20.73
C VAL A 984 8.49 -16.13 19.25
N ARG A 985 9.44 -15.26 18.87
CA ARG A 985 9.81 -15.04 17.47
C ARG A 985 10.28 -16.32 16.81
N GLN A 986 11.23 -17.05 17.45
CA GLN A 986 11.77 -18.31 16.93
C GLN A 986 10.68 -19.40 16.83
N ALA A 987 9.79 -19.50 17.82
CA ALA A 987 8.68 -20.44 17.80
C ALA A 987 7.75 -20.20 16.62
N LEU A 988 7.36 -18.94 16.39
CA LEU A 988 6.50 -18.55 15.26
C LEU A 988 7.19 -18.81 13.92
N GLU A 989 8.44 -18.37 13.74
CA GLU A 989 9.21 -18.57 12.50
C GLU A 989 9.45 -20.04 12.17
N THR A 990 9.64 -20.89 13.19
CA THR A 990 9.87 -22.32 12.99
C THR A 990 8.56 -23.04 12.63
N ALA A 991 7.51 -22.86 13.44
CA ALA A 991 6.25 -23.56 13.27
C ALA A 991 5.47 -23.07 12.03
N LEU A 992 5.47 -21.75 11.78
CA LEU A 992 4.70 -21.15 10.69
C LEU A 992 5.53 -20.88 9.43
N GLY A 993 6.73 -21.39 9.38
CA GLY A 993 7.59 -21.20 8.23
C GLY A 993 7.01 -21.68 6.90
N ASP A 994 6.19 -22.71 6.90
CA ASP A 994 5.52 -23.19 5.68
C ASP A 994 4.45 -22.22 5.17
N TYR A 995 3.98 -21.32 6.03
CA TYR A 995 3.07 -20.23 5.67
C TYR A 995 3.82 -18.95 5.24
N GLY A 996 5.17 -18.96 5.28
CA GLY A 996 5.99 -17.81 4.90
C GLY A 996 6.02 -16.68 5.93
N LEU A 997 5.93 -17.03 7.21
CA LEU A 997 6.00 -16.08 8.31
C LEU A 997 7.47 -15.75 8.63
#